data_be03d7ab88ef956a51fdffc5056fb3e8
#
_entry.id   be03d7ab88ef956a51fdffc5056fb3e8
#
_cell.length_a   1.000
_cell.length_b   1.000
_cell.length_c   1.000
_cell.angle_alpha   90.00
_cell.angle_beta   90.00
_cell.angle_gamma   90.00
#
_symmetry.space_group_name_H-M   'P 1'
#
loop_
_entity.id
_entity.type
_entity.pdbx_description
1 polymer ?
#
loop_
_entity_poly.entity_id
_entity_poly.type
_entity_poly.pdbx_seq_one_letter_code
_entity_poly.pdbx_strand_id
1 'polypeptide(L)'
;MKKLLSCLLAMAMALSLVSCGGAEDVSDSAGAEGESWAVYWYLCGSDLESNGGFATMDLSEMMEVELPENVNVVIETGGASVWQNDEVDPSKLQRWLYNSEGLQLLEESETANMGDAQTLYEFLDFANTNYPADRVAVTFWNHGGGSVSGAAFDELHGLDSLDLAEMYQAFDAVWPADKDDPALELIGFDTCLMATVDVAAVFQNFAKYLVASEEVEPANGWLYSSWLGALAEDPAMDGARLGRAICDSYYEGCEAVGTQDQTTLSLTDLKKLTPLLEAYETFGQEALAAAAEDPAFFAELGRAAAQSENYGGNTREQGFTNMVDMGHLARQTAWLLPSAQSVSDALADCVLYKVGGPYRAEATGLSCYYSYNGDMDDLNGYLTVGEGLAFKYLYAYELTGEVAEGGEDYLAELDIQELPERMTLPETGWDGAPIHVTDDGISYLELGPEANSVLAGIGFSLFYVDEETDQMLLLGTDNDMNADWDTGVFYDNFRGVWGALDGNLVYMELSFDGEDYNLYSVPILLNNEAYNLQVAYEFDTEEWSILGATQGLDPSGMASKERRLLKEGDVVSIIWKVASLSGDDEFKMYAADEVTVTADTAFGEAPLFDGTYSMVIEMRDVAGNYAYSDAVSFECVDGQVTSTTIYED
;
A
#
# COMPACT_ATOMS: atom_id res chain seq x y z
N MET A 1 -22.95 43.17 -28.43
CA MET A 1 -23.12 42.94 -27.01
C MET A 1 -23.47 41.48 -26.73
N LYS A 2 -22.68 40.53 -27.20
CA LYS A 2 -22.78 39.07 -26.90
C LYS A 2 -21.41 38.39 -26.84
N LYS A 3 -20.31 39.13 -26.60
CA LYS A 3 -18.94 38.62 -26.46
C LYS A 3 -18.21 39.11 -25.21
N LEU A 4 -18.92 39.66 -24.24
CA LEU A 4 -18.34 40.14 -22.97
C LEU A 4 -18.92 39.45 -21.72
N LEU A 5 -19.70 38.36 -21.89
CA LEU A 5 -20.28 37.60 -20.77
C LEU A 5 -19.68 36.21 -20.61
N SER A 6 -18.71 35.83 -21.45
CA SER A 6 -18.05 34.52 -21.36
C SER A 6 -16.70 34.52 -20.63
N CYS A 7 -16.21 35.69 -20.22
CA CYS A 7 -14.96 35.79 -19.47
C CYS A 7 -15.11 36.02 -17.96
N LEU A 8 -16.34 36.05 -17.45
CA LEU A 8 -16.64 36.26 -16.03
C LEU A 8 -17.21 35.01 -15.32
N LEU A 9 -17.41 33.89 -16.03
CA LEU A 9 -17.79 32.60 -15.44
C LEU A 9 -16.63 31.61 -15.35
N ALA A 10 -15.47 31.92 -15.91
CA ALA A 10 -14.26 31.11 -15.82
C ALA A 10 -13.29 31.52 -14.69
N MET A 11 -13.72 32.46 -13.83
CA MET A 11 -12.95 32.95 -12.68
C MET A 11 -13.62 32.69 -11.32
N ALA A 12 -14.62 31.83 -11.28
CA ALA A 12 -15.35 31.48 -10.05
C ALA A 12 -15.33 29.98 -9.68
N MET A 13 -14.55 29.17 -10.40
CA MET A 13 -14.32 27.74 -10.06
C MET A 13 -12.87 27.42 -9.72
N ALA A 14 -12.06 28.41 -9.36
CA ALA A 14 -10.69 28.20 -8.93
C ALA A 14 -10.44 28.65 -7.48
N LEU A 15 -11.41 28.42 -6.57
CA LEU A 15 -11.30 28.83 -5.16
C LEU A 15 -12.14 27.92 -4.26
N SER A 16 -11.84 26.62 -4.26
CA SER A 16 -12.25 25.71 -3.19
C SER A 16 -11.38 24.45 -3.15
N LEU A 17 -10.07 24.61 -3.15
CA LEU A 17 -9.12 23.60 -2.67
C LEU A 17 -8.16 24.31 -1.72
N VAL A 18 -8.64 24.68 -0.56
CA VAL A 18 -7.82 25.01 0.59
C VAL A 18 -8.08 23.90 1.61
N SER A 19 -7.36 22.82 1.46
CA SER A 19 -7.06 21.91 2.55
C SER A 19 -6.32 22.71 3.62
N CYS A 20 -6.83 22.80 4.82
CA CYS A 20 -6.15 23.32 5.99
C CYS A 20 -5.12 22.31 6.49
N GLY A 21 -3.96 22.23 5.85
CA GLY A 21 -2.72 21.86 6.51
C GLY A 21 -1.99 23.16 6.80
N GLY A 22 -1.73 23.46 8.06
CA GLY A 22 -0.91 24.61 8.44
C GLY A 22 0.50 24.40 7.92
N ALA A 23 0.82 24.99 6.76
CA ALA A 23 2.19 25.12 6.33
C ALA A 23 2.84 26.15 7.29
N GLU A 24 3.61 25.68 8.25
CA GLU A 24 4.68 26.51 8.76
C GLU A 24 5.61 26.77 7.60
N ASP A 25 5.84 28.03 7.27
CA ASP A 25 6.87 28.43 6.31
C ASP A 25 8.18 27.73 6.71
N VAL A 26 8.62 26.78 5.88
CA VAL A 26 9.98 26.27 5.94
C VAL A 26 10.86 27.51 5.83
N SER A 27 11.50 27.90 6.92
CA SER A 27 12.32 29.11 6.96
C SER A 27 13.35 29.00 5.85
N ASP A 28 13.37 29.97 4.93
CA ASP A 28 14.46 30.18 3.97
C ASP A 28 15.78 30.30 4.73
N SER A 29 16.40 29.15 5.03
CA SER A 29 17.80 29.12 5.40
C SER A 29 18.55 29.25 4.07
N ALA A 30 18.89 30.50 3.70
CA ALA A 30 19.79 30.73 2.59
C ALA A 30 21.09 30.00 2.89
N GLY A 31 21.34 28.87 2.19
CA GLY A 31 22.59 28.13 2.27
C GLY A 31 23.78 29.03 1.95
N ALA A 32 24.96 28.69 2.48
CA ALA A 32 26.17 29.45 2.22
C ALA A 32 26.56 29.25 0.74
N GLU A 33 26.93 30.33 0.04
CA GLU A 33 27.49 30.24 -1.33
C GLU A 33 28.71 29.31 -1.31
N GLY A 34 28.63 28.16 -2.04
CA GLY A 34 29.73 27.22 -2.22
C GLY A 34 29.55 25.85 -1.56
N GLU A 35 28.39 25.54 -0.94
CA GLU A 35 28.11 24.18 -0.47
C GLU A 35 28.00 23.19 -1.64
N SER A 36 28.51 21.96 -1.42
CA SER A 36 28.53 20.89 -2.41
C SER A 36 27.53 19.81 -2.09
N TRP A 37 27.00 19.16 -3.13
CA TRP A 37 26.12 18.00 -3.01
C TRP A 37 26.74 16.75 -3.67
N ALA A 38 26.50 15.61 -3.04
CA ALA A 38 26.67 14.30 -3.67
C ALA A 38 25.36 13.51 -3.51
N VAL A 39 24.90 12.95 -4.60
CA VAL A 39 23.79 11.99 -4.63
C VAL A 39 24.40 10.62 -4.89
N TYR A 40 24.23 9.67 -3.96
CA TYR A 40 24.65 8.28 -4.14
C TYR A 40 23.41 7.45 -4.51
N TRP A 41 23.35 7.03 -5.76
CA TRP A 41 22.18 6.39 -6.35
C TRP A 41 22.42 4.89 -6.52
N TYR A 42 21.77 4.08 -5.67
CA TYR A 42 21.80 2.64 -5.71
C TYR A 42 20.71 2.15 -6.68
N LEU A 43 21.09 1.92 -7.93
CA LEU A 43 20.19 1.64 -9.05
C LEU A 43 20.19 0.15 -9.39
N CYS A 44 19.37 -0.63 -8.66
CA CYS A 44 19.12 -2.05 -8.92
C CYS A 44 18.06 -2.19 -10.01
N GLY A 45 18.45 -2.50 -11.25
CA GLY A 45 17.55 -2.47 -12.41
C GLY A 45 16.42 -3.50 -12.35
N SER A 46 16.74 -4.73 -11.97
CA SER A 46 15.79 -5.86 -11.85
C SER A 46 14.94 -6.04 -13.12
N ASP A 47 13.78 -6.65 -12.99
CA ASP A 47 12.81 -6.83 -14.07
C ASP A 47 12.20 -5.51 -14.57
N LEU A 48 12.17 -4.46 -13.75
CA LEU A 48 11.75 -3.11 -14.16
C LEU A 48 12.60 -2.58 -15.32
N GLU A 49 13.92 -2.82 -15.27
CA GLU A 49 14.81 -2.48 -16.37
C GLU A 49 14.75 -3.53 -17.47
N SER A 50 14.80 -4.82 -17.10
CA SER A 50 14.85 -5.92 -18.06
C SER A 50 13.62 -5.96 -18.98
N ASN A 51 12.44 -5.71 -18.45
CA ASN A 51 11.15 -5.75 -19.15
C ASN A 51 10.71 -4.37 -19.67
N GLY A 52 10.85 -3.33 -18.85
CA GLY A 52 10.28 -1.99 -19.09
C GLY A 52 11.28 -0.92 -19.52
N GLY A 53 12.58 -1.10 -19.21
CA GLY A 53 13.60 -0.08 -19.49
C GLY A 53 13.46 1.17 -18.61
N PHE A 54 12.82 1.05 -17.44
CA PHE A 54 12.50 2.20 -16.58
C PHE A 54 13.76 2.84 -15.98
N ALA A 55 14.76 2.04 -15.55
CA ALA A 55 16.03 2.60 -15.09
C ALA A 55 16.79 3.33 -16.21
N THR A 56 16.71 2.82 -17.44
CA THR A 56 17.25 3.50 -18.63
C THR A 56 16.55 4.84 -18.91
N MET A 57 15.23 4.93 -18.67
CA MET A 57 14.48 6.19 -18.79
C MET A 57 14.96 7.21 -17.77
N ASP A 58 15.09 6.83 -16.49
CA ASP A 58 15.51 7.72 -15.41
C ASP A 58 16.97 8.15 -15.55
N LEU A 59 17.86 7.26 -16.03
CA LEU A 59 19.23 7.64 -16.42
C LEU A 59 19.22 8.69 -17.55
N SER A 60 18.31 8.56 -18.50
CA SER A 60 18.18 9.52 -19.60
C SER A 60 17.67 10.86 -19.12
N GLU A 61 16.69 10.89 -18.21
CA GLU A 61 16.19 12.11 -17.58
C GLU A 61 17.28 12.81 -16.75
N MET A 62 18.06 12.05 -15.98
CA MET A 62 19.24 12.61 -15.29
C MET A 62 20.20 13.28 -16.25
N MET A 63 20.49 12.64 -17.39
CA MET A 63 21.43 13.16 -18.39
C MET A 63 20.91 14.40 -19.14
N GLU A 64 19.63 14.75 -19.03
CA GLU A 64 19.09 16.02 -19.55
C GLU A 64 19.49 17.23 -18.70
N VAL A 65 19.96 17.02 -17.46
CA VAL A 65 20.29 18.09 -16.51
C VAL A 65 21.78 18.47 -16.61
N GLU A 66 22.09 19.73 -16.91
CA GLU A 66 23.46 20.26 -16.83
C GLU A 66 23.80 20.55 -15.34
N LEU A 67 24.57 19.65 -14.71
CA LEU A 67 24.98 19.82 -13.31
C LEU A 67 26.11 20.84 -13.16
N PRO A 68 26.12 21.69 -12.12
CA PRO A 68 27.22 22.57 -11.78
C PRO A 68 28.41 21.78 -11.19
N GLU A 69 29.59 22.40 -11.10
CA GLU A 69 30.85 21.74 -10.65
C GLU A 69 30.80 21.23 -9.21
N ASN A 70 29.88 21.75 -8.39
CA ASN A 70 29.72 21.37 -6.97
C ASN A 70 28.59 20.34 -6.71
N VAL A 71 28.05 19.72 -7.76
CA VAL A 71 27.04 18.65 -7.65
C VAL A 71 27.54 17.41 -8.40
N ASN A 72 27.58 16.27 -7.71
CA ASN A 72 27.96 14.98 -8.27
C ASN A 72 26.84 13.94 -8.01
N VAL A 73 26.58 13.09 -8.99
CA VAL A 73 25.75 11.88 -8.84
C VAL A 73 26.65 10.67 -9.04
N VAL A 74 26.82 9.85 -8.01
CA VAL A 74 27.57 8.59 -8.04
C VAL A 74 26.57 7.46 -8.10
N ILE A 75 26.67 6.58 -9.09
CA ILE A 75 25.65 5.58 -9.36
C ILE A 75 26.29 4.19 -9.31
N GLU A 76 25.62 3.22 -8.68
CA GLU A 76 25.92 1.80 -8.86
C GLU A 76 24.77 1.16 -9.64
N THR A 77 25.10 0.47 -10.75
CA THR A 77 24.15 -0.22 -11.63
C THR A 77 24.40 -1.72 -11.63
N GLY A 78 23.32 -2.50 -11.51
CA GLY A 78 23.33 -3.97 -11.55
C GLY A 78 21.93 -4.54 -11.43
N GLY A 79 21.82 -5.83 -11.09
CA GLY A 79 20.56 -6.51 -10.72
C GLY A 79 19.59 -6.79 -11.88
N ALA A 80 19.86 -6.37 -13.11
CA ALA A 80 19.03 -6.59 -14.29
C ALA A 80 19.67 -7.56 -15.29
N SER A 81 18.88 -8.47 -15.85
CA SER A 81 19.36 -9.44 -16.87
C SER A 81 19.56 -8.80 -18.26
N VAL A 82 18.87 -7.70 -18.51
CA VAL A 82 18.98 -6.89 -19.72
C VAL A 82 18.92 -5.41 -19.33
N TRP A 83 19.77 -4.59 -19.92
CA TRP A 83 19.65 -3.13 -19.87
C TRP A 83 19.21 -2.62 -21.23
N GLN A 84 18.24 -1.71 -21.25
CA GLN A 84 17.64 -1.17 -22.49
C GLN A 84 18.44 0.01 -23.08
N ASN A 85 19.70 0.16 -22.65
CA ASN A 85 20.66 1.12 -23.17
C ASN A 85 21.97 0.41 -23.56
N ASP A 86 22.87 1.14 -24.25
CA ASP A 86 24.16 0.60 -24.71
C ASP A 86 25.31 0.89 -23.71
N GLU A 87 25.07 1.65 -22.66
CA GLU A 87 26.07 2.11 -21.69
C GLU A 87 26.31 1.07 -20.60
N VAL A 88 25.25 0.47 -20.06
CA VAL A 88 25.32 -0.46 -18.92
C VAL A 88 25.45 -1.90 -19.40
N ASP A 89 26.47 -2.62 -18.92
CA ASP A 89 26.69 -4.03 -19.21
C ASP A 89 25.96 -4.91 -18.17
N PRO A 90 24.91 -5.69 -18.57
CA PRO A 90 24.16 -6.54 -17.65
C PRO A 90 24.99 -7.66 -16.99
N SER A 91 26.18 -7.95 -17.50
CA SER A 91 27.08 -8.94 -16.94
C SER A 91 28.03 -8.40 -15.87
N LYS A 92 27.87 -7.14 -15.48
CA LYS A 92 28.77 -6.41 -14.58
C LYS A 92 28.00 -5.65 -13.51
N LEU A 93 28.65 -5.46 -12.37
CA LEU A 93 28.34 -4.39 -11.44
C LEU A 93 29.19 -3.18 -11.81
N GLN A 94 28.59 -2.04 -12.09
CA GLN A 94 29.30 -0.87 -12.61
C GLN A 94 29.04 0.36 -11.76
N ARG A 95 30.11 1.17 -11.53
CA ARG A 95 30.05 2.46 -10.83
C ARG A 95 30.29 3.60 -11.79
N TRP A 96 29.44 4.60 -11.73
CA TRP A 96 29.41 5.74 -12.63
C TRP A 96 29.47 7.04 -11.85
N LEU A 97 29.99 8.08 -12.49
CA LEU A 97 29.90 9.47 -12.06
C LEU A 97 29.16 10.26 -13.12
N TYR A 98 28.13 10.99 -12.71
CA TYR A 98 27.53 12.04 -13.51
C TYR A 98 27.75 13.39 -12.86
N ASN A 99 28.33 14.35 -13.59
CA ASN A 99 28.62 15.70 -13.13
C ASN A 99 28.69 16.68 -14.33
N SER A 100 29.26 17.87 -14.15
CA SER A 100 29.43 18.88 -15.21
C SER A 100 30.20 18.40 -16.46
N GLU A 101 30.92 17.28 -16.38
CA GLU A 101 31.63 16.67 -17.51
C GLU A 101 30.80 15.56 -18.19
N GLY A 102 29.59 15.28 -17.71
CA GLY A 102 28.69 14.23 -18.18
C GLY A 102 28.91 12.88 -17.49
N LEU A 103 28.33 11.79 -18.04
CA LEU A 103 28.41 10.45 -17.50
C LEU A 103 29.73 9.77 -17.80
N GLN A 104 30.38 9.22 -16.78
CA GLN A 104 31.69 8.58 -16.84
C GLN A 104 31.68 7.26 -16.09
N LEU A 105 32.10 6.16 -16.73
CA LEU A 105 32.35 4.90 -16.05
C LEU A 105 33.61 5.03 -15.18
N LEU A 106 33.47 4.75 -13.89
CA LEU A 106 34.58 4.82 -12.92
C LEU A 106 35.25 3.45 -12.75
N GLU A 107 34.45 2.42 -12.50
CA GLU A 107 34.93 1.04 -12.35
C GLU A 107 33.85 0.03 -12.70
N GLU A 108 34.27 -1.20 -12.97
CA GLU A 108 33.40 -2.33 -13.19
C GLU A 108 33.97 -3.57 -12.50
N SER A 109 33.09 -4.46 -12.04
CA SER A 109 33.43 -5.76 -11.44
C SER A 109 32.54 -6.87 -12.01
N GLU A 110 32.75 -8.10 -11.57
CA GLU A 110 31.79 -9.18 -11.80
C GLU A 110 30.46 -8.83 -11.10
N THR A 111 29.34 -9.39 -11.59
CA THR A 111 28.03 -9.21 -10.95
C THR A 111 28.07 -9.60 -9.49
N ALA A 112 27.38 -8.83 -8.65
CA ALA A 112 27.17 -9.14 -7.24
C ALA A 112 25.67 -8.97 -6.94
N ASN A 113 25.21 -9.62 -5.87
CA ASN A 113 23.85 -9.50 -5.40
C ASN A 113 23.57 -8.08 -4.86
N MET A 114 22.72 -7.32 -5.50
CA MET A 114 22.34 -5.98 -5.02
C MET A 114 21.35 -6.03 -3.83
N GLY A 115 20.78 -7.18 -3.54
CA GLY A 115 20.03 -7.44 -2.30
C GLY A 115 20.92 -7.86 -1.11
N ASP A 116 22.24 -7.69 -1.16
CA ASP A 116 23.17 -8.10 -0.09
C ASP A 116 23.80 -6.87 0.58
N ALA A 117 23.82 -6.85 1.90
CA ALA A 117 24.37 -5.77 2.72
C ALA A 117 25.83 -5.42 2.37
N GLN A 118 26.65 -6.41 1.96
CA GLN A 118 28.05 -6.21 1.61
C GLN A 118 28.17 -5.42 0.30
N THR A 119 27.34 -5.69 -0.69
CA THR A 119 27.31 -4.96 -1.96
C THR A 119 26.94 -3.49 -1.74
N LEU A 120 25.89 -3.24 -0.93
CA LEU A 120 25.51 -1.89 -0.55
C LEU A 120 26.63 -1.17 0.21
N TYR A 121 27.24 -1.83 1.21
CA TYR A 121 28.37 -1.26 1.94
C TYR A 121 29.52 -0.85 1.02
N GLU A 122 29.93 -1.72 0.11
CA GLU A 122 31.05 -1.45 -0.81
C GLU A 122 30.77 -0.25 -1.72
N PHE A 123 29.53 -0.07 -2.15
CA PHE A 123 29.12 1.13 -2.91
C PHE A 123 29.19 2.40 -2.05
N LEU A 124 28.57 2.36 -0.87
CA LEU A 124 28.50 3.53 0.02
C LEU A 124 29.89 3.96 0.49
N ASP A 125 30.77 3.01 0.87
CA ASP A 125 32.17 3.29 1.26
C ASP A 125 32.97 3.89 0.08
N PHE A 126 32.81 3.34 -1.13
CA PHE A 126 33.43 3.87 -2.34
C PHE A 126 32.97 5.31 -2.61
N ALA A 127 31.66 5.54 -2.60
CA ALA A 127 31.08 6.84 -2.91
C ALA A 127 31.50 7.90 -1.87
N ASN A 128 31.38 7.57 -0.59
CA ASN A 128 31.74 8.46 0.51
C ASN A 128 33.25 8.77 0.56
N THR A 129 34.11 7.80 0.22
CA THR A 129 35.56 7.99 0.20
C THR A 129 36.03 8.84 -0.96
N ASN A 130 35.45 8.65 -2.16
CA ASN A 130 35.96 9.27 -3.38
C ASN A 130 35.22 10.56 -3.77
N TYR A 131 33.97 10.72 -3.36
CA TYR A 131 33.10 11.85 -3.70
C TYR A 131 32.40 12.45 -2.47
N PRO A 132 33.14 12.81 -1.41
CA PRO A 132 32.54 13.46 -0.24
C PRO A 132 31.99 14.83 -0.62
N ALA A 133 30.91 15.26 0.05
CA ALA A 133 30.31 16.57 -0.13
C ALA A 133 29.83 17.13 1.21
N ASP A 134 29.50 18.43 1.24
CA ASP A 134 28.93 19.07 2.43
C ASP A 134 27.53 18.53 2.77
N ARG A 135 26.79 18.13 1.73
CA ARG A 135 25.49 17.47 1.83
C ARG A 135 25.48 16.22 0.96
N VAL A 136 25.02 15.14 1.54
CA VAL A 136 24.91 13.84 0.87
C VAL A 136 23.47 13.37 0.92
N ALA A 137 22.94 12.97 -0.25
CA ALA A 137 21.71 12.20 -0.37
C ALA A 137 22.05 10.78 -0.81
N VAL A 138 21.39 9.79 -0.24
CA VAL A 138 21.41 8.40 -0.74
C VAL A 138 20.03 8.08 -1.27
N THR A 139 19.94 7.55 -2.49
CA THR A 139 18.67 7.16 -3.11
C THR A 139 18.71 5.71 -3.55
N PHE A 140 17.66 4.97 -3.23
CA PHE A 140 17.40 3.62 -3.73
C PHE A 140 16.44 3.68 -4.90
N TRP A 141 16.65 2.84 -5.88
CA TRP A 141 15.78 2.70 -7.04
C TRP A 141 15.53 1.22 -7.32
N ASN A 142 14.29 0.78 -7.25
CA ASN A 142 13.83 -0.58 -7.59
C ASN A 142 12.37 -0.78 -7.16
N HIS A 143 11.98 -2.04 -6.91
CA HIS A 143 10.82 -2.39 -6.09
C HIS A 143 11.07 -2.17 -4.60
N GLY A 144 9.98 -2.07 -3.83
CA GLY A 144 9.96 -2.05 -2.39
C GLY A 144 8.83 -2.92 -1.84
N GLY A 145 9.04 -3.47 -0.66
CA GLY A 145 8.12 -4.36 0.06
C GLY A 145 7.88 -3.93 1.51
N GLY A 146 8.14 -2.65 1.83
CA GLY A 146 7.90 -2.09 3.16
C GLY A 146 8.82 -2.61 4.26
N SER A 147 8.32 -2.64 5.49
CA SER A 147 9.12 -2.96 6.67
C SER A 147 9.66 -4.39 6.68
N VAL A 148 8.91 -5.36 6.14
CA VAL A 148 9.25 -6.79 6.23
C VAL A 148 10.14 -7.23 5.07
N SER A 149 9.80 -6.85 3.85
CA SER A 149 10.51 -7.31 2.65
C SER A 149 11.59 -6.35 2.14
N GLY A 150 11.67 -5.13 2.70
CA GLY A 150 12.73 -4.18 2.36
C GLY A 150 12.68 -3.63 0.93
N ALA A 151 13.86 -3.44 0.29
CA ALA A 151 13.96 -2.84 -1.06
C ALA A 151 15.15 -3.42 -1.84
N ALA A 152 15.27 -3.05 -3.13
CA ALA A 152 16.36 -3.45 -4.02
C ALA A 152 16.36 -4.97 -4.32
N PHE A 153 15.26 -5.46 -4.89
CA PHE A 153 15.07 -6.86 -5.31
C PHE A 153 15.90 -7.17 -6.56
N ASP A 154 16.84 -8.13 -6.46
CA ASP A 154 17.76 -8.48 -7.55
C ASP A 154 17.26 -9.71 -8.34
N GLU A 155 16.81 -9.52 -9.59
CA GLU A 155 16.32 -10.63 -10.42
C GLU A 155 17.40 -11.67 -10.75
N LEU A 156 18.69 -11.28 -10.77
CA LEU A 156 19.80 -12.20 -11.04
C LEU A 156 20.08 -13.15 -9.85
N HIS A 157 19.58 -12.78 -8.67
CA HIS A 157 19.79 -13.50 -7.41
C HIS A 157 18.48 -14.01 -6.80
N GLY A 158 17.43 -14.24 -7.63
CA GLY A 158 16.17 -14.85 -7.20
C GLY A 158 15.28 -13.89 -6.42
N LEU A 159 15.33 -12.62 -6.73
CA LEU A 159 14.63 -11.52 -6.06
C LEU A 159 15.02 -11.38 -4.59
N ASP A 160 16.28 -11.69 -4.25
CA ASP A 160 16.84 -11.33 -2.95
C ASP A 160 16.84 -9.80 -2.78
N SER A 161 16.55 -9.32 -1.58
CA SER A 161 16.33 -7.89 -1.31
C SER A 161 17.03 -7.46 -0.03
N LEU A 162 17.38 -6.20 0.07
CA LEU A 162 17.91 -5.60 1.29
C LEU A 162 16.81 -5.45 2.34
N ASP A 163 16.89 -6.22 3.42
CA ASP A 163 16.03 -5.99 4.60
C ASP A 163 16.53 -4.79 5.44
N LEU A 164 15.72 -4.37 6.42
CA LEU A 164 16.05 -3.21 7.25
C LEU A 164 17.30 -3.42 8.11
N ALA A 165 17.59 -4.64 8.54
CA ALA A 165 18.77 -4.95 9.33
C ALA A 165 20.04 -4.91 8.47
N GLU A 166 19.96 -5.38 7.23
CA GLU A 166 21.04 -5.31 6.24
C GLU A 166 21.34 -3.87 5.82
N MET A 167 20.29 -3.06 5.58
CA MET A 167 20.45 -1.63 5.35
C MET A 167 21.14 -0.96 6.53
N TYR A 168 20.65 -1.19 7.76
CA TYR A 168 21.28 -0.64 8.96
C TYR A 168 22.75 -1.04 9.05
N GLN A 169 23.08 -2.33 8.84
CA GLN A 169 24.45 -2.84 8.89
C GLN A 169 25.37 -2.14 7.87
N ALA A 170 24.91 -1.98 6.64
CA ALA A 170 25.71 -1.35 5.58
C ALA A 170 25.96 0.12 5.87
N PHE A 171 24.94 0.86 6.35
CA PHE A 171 25.05 2.27 6.68
C PHE A 171 25.94 2.50 7.92
N ASP A 172 25.75 1.72 9.00
CA ASP A 172 26.55 1.85 10.25
C ASP A 172 28.04 1.54 10.00
N ALA A 173 28.35 0.70 9.03
CA ALA A 173 29.74 0.42 8.65
C ALA A 173 30.44 1.61 7.96
N VAL A 174 29.70 2.51 7.31
CA VAL A 174 30.24 3.70 6.65
C VAL A 174 30.12 4.94 7.53
N TRP A 175 28.93 5.14 8.14
CA TRP A 175 28.62 6.25 9.03
C TRP A 175 28.14 5.69 10.36
N PRO A 176 28.95 5.83 11.45
CA PRO A 176 28.49 5.40 12.77
C PRO A 176 27.14 6.03 13.12
N ALA A 177 26.19 5.21 13.55
CA ALA A 177 24.83 5.64 13.88
C ALA A 177 24.81 6.75 14.94
N ASP A 178 24.26 7.91 14.61
CA ASP A 178 24.12 9.07 15.50
C ASP A 178 22.86 9.88 15.12
N LYS A 179 21.76 9.65 15.84
CA LYS A 179 20.50 10.37 15.59
C LYS A 179 20.52 11.85 15.95
N ASP A 180 21.48 12.29 16.78
CA ASP A 180 21.60 13.68 17.18
C ASP A 180 22.39 14.50 16.14
N ASP A 181 23.32 13.86 15.40
CA ASP A 181 24.12 14.47 14.33
C ASP A 181 24.28 13.49 13.15
N PRO A 182 23.19 13.16 12.43
CA PRO A 182 23.22 12.21 11.32
C PRO A 182 24.06 12.72 10.15
N ALA A 183 24.83 11.81 9.55
CA ALA A 183 25.82 12.13 8.53
C ALA A 183 25.20 12.56 7.19
N LEU A 184 24.03 12.06 6.86
CA LEU A 184 23.36 12.31 5.58
C LEU A 184 22.34 13.43 5.70
N GLU A 185 22.23 14.20 4.64
CA GLU A 185 21.19 15.21 4.53
C GLU A 185 19.82 14.57 4.24
N LEU A 186 19.77 13.59 3.32
CA LEU A 186 18.54 12.96 2.85
C LEU A 186 18.77 11.48 2.52
N ILE A 187 17.80 10.64 2.87
CA ILE A 187 17.61 9.29 2.33
C ILE A 187 16.34 9.26 1.51
N GLY A 188 16.37 8.65 0.33
CA GLY A 188 15.24 8.59 -0.58
C GLY A 188 15.01 7.17 -1.11
N PHE A 189 13.75 6.81 -1.23
CA PHE A 189 13.32 5.53 -1.80
C PHE A 189 12.39 5.79 -2.99
N ASP A 190 12.94 5.73 -4.20
CA ASP A 190 12.17 5.60 -5.45
C ASP A 190 11.77 4.13 -5.59
N THR A 191 10.98 3.69 -4.64
CA THR A 191 10.50 2.32 -4.48
C THR A 191 9.14 2.31 -3.79
N CYS A 192 8.37 1.25 -3.99
CA CYS A 192 7.08 1.07 -3.33
C CYS A 192 7.22 0.96 -1.81
N LEU A 193 6.23 1.44 -1.04
CA LEU A 193 5.91 1.01 0.31
C LEU A 193 6.94 1.35 1.41
N MET A 194 7.97 2.15 1.14
CA MET A 194 9.06 2.40 2.10
C MET A 194 8.80 3.58 3.05
N ALA A 195 7.66 4.29 2.96
CA ALA A 195 7.28 5.28 3.97
C ALA A 195 6.64 4.60 5.17
N THR A 196 7.42 3.81 5.92
CA THR A 196 6.95 3.16 7.14
C THR A 196 7.64 3.74 8.37
N VAL A 197 6.97 3.64 9.53
CA VAL A 197 7.57 4.04 10.81
C VAL A 197 8.85 3.28 11.10
N ASP A 198 8.94 2.01 10.68
CA ASP A 198 10.10 1.14 10.89
C ASP A 198 11.30 1.57 10.04
N VAL A 199 11.07 1.89 8.77
CA VAL A 199 12.09 2.49 7.88
C VAL A 199 12.58 3.82 8.44
N ALA A 200 11.66 4.70 8.86
CA ALA A 200 12.02 5.98 9.46
C ALA A 200 12.86 5.79 10.74
N ALA A 201 12.54 4.80 11.58
CA ALA A 201 13.28 4.48 12.79
C ALA A 201 14.71 4.00 12.51
N VAL A 202 14.92 3.21 11.47
CA VAL A 202 16.27 2.81 11.04
C VAL A 202 17.07 4.03 10.59
N PHE A 203 16.50 4.84 9.69
CA PHE A 203 17.25 5.92 9.05
C PHE A 203 17.37 7.20 9.86
N GLN A 204 16.62 7.38 10.98
CA GLN A 204 16.86 8.50 11.90
C GLN A 204 18.31 8.56 12.43
N ASN A 205 19.00 7.42 12.42
CA ASN A 205 20.38 7.33 12.90
C ASN A 205 21.40 7.81 11.86
N PHE A 206 21.00 7.98 10.61
CA PHE A 206 21.91 8.23 9.49
C PHE A 206 21.57 9.48 8.70
N ALA A 207 20.29 9.86 8.61
CA ALA A 207 19.82 10.96 7.76
C ALA A 207 18.93 11.96 8.52
N LYS A 208 18.90 13.21 8.02
CA LYS A 208 18.01 14.25 8.55
C LYS A 208 16.59 14.12 8.02
N TYR A 209 16.45 13.73 6.75
CA TYR A 209 15.18 13.65 6.05
C TYR A 209 15.02 12.31 5.32
N LEU A 210 13.77 11.83 5.28
CA LEU A 210 13.35 10.67 4.50
C LEU A 210 12.34 11.13 3.45
N VAL A 211 12.52 10.66 2.20
CA VAL A 211 11.51 10.76 1.14
C VAL A 211 11.14 9.36 0.70
N ALA A 212 9.88 8.98 0.85
CA ALA A 212 9.37 7.65 0.51
C ALA A 212 7.86 7.65 0.30
N SER A 213 7.34 6.61 -0.34
CA SER A 213 5.92 6.38 -0.57
C SER A 213 5.33 5.37 0.41
N GLU A 214 4.10 5.63 0.88
CA GLU A 214 3.28 4.68 1.62
C GLU A 214 2.69 3.63 0.68
N GLU A 215 2.32 4.06 -0.55
CA GLU A 215 1.69 3.24 -1.58
C GLU A 215 2.71 2.73 -2.61
N VAL A 216 2.25 1.85 -3.49
CA VAL A 216 2.99 1.44 -4.68
C VAL A 216 3.25 2.65 -5.57
N GLU A 217 4.50 2.92 -5.88
CA GLU A 217 4.87 3.93 -6.85
C GLU A 217 4.67 3.40 -8.28
N PRO A 218 4.06 4.19 -9.19
CA PRO A 218 4.04 3.85 -10.60
C PRO A 218 5.45 3.75 -11.21
N ALA A 219 5.63 2.89 -12.20
CA ALA A 219 6.94 2.60 -12.79
C ALA A 219 7.65 3.80 -13.45
N ASN A 220 6.92 4.90 -13.72
CA ASN A 220 7.54 6.16 -14.12
C ASN A 220 8.40 6.81 -13.03
N GLY A 221 8.32 6.34 -11.79
CA GLY A 221 9.18 6.78 -10.69
C GLY A 221 9.24 8.28 -10.47
N TRP A 222 10.34 8.74 -9.91
CA TRP A 222 10.60 10.17 -9.70
C TRP A 222 11.06 10.83 -10.99
N LEU A 223 10.60 12.05 -11.26
CA LEU A 223 11.01 12.80 -12.47
C LEU A 223 12.41 13.41 -12.26
N TYR A 224 13.46 12.65 -12.63
CA TYR A 224 14.87 12.99 -12.37
C TYR A 224 15.30 14.31 -13.04
N SER A 225 14.81 14.62 -14.22
CA SER A 225 15.09 15.88 -14.89
C SER A 225 14.58 17.10 -14.11
N SER A 226 13.46 16.97 -13.38
CA SER A 226 12.87 18.07 -12.62
C SER A 226 13.57 18.32 -11.28
N TRP A 227 13.66 17.31 -10.39
CA TRP A 227 14.23 17.54 -9.06
C TRP A 227 15.76 17.74 -9.08
N LEU A 228 16.52 17.03 -9.95
CA LEU A 228 17.94 17.31 -10.16
C LEU A 228 18.15 18.66 -10.83
N GLY A 229 17.25 19.06 -11.73
CA GLY A 229 17.24 20.40 -12.30
C GLY A 229 17.09 21.48 -11.24
N ALA A 230 16.16 21.30 -10.29
CA ALA A 230 16.00 22.23 -9.17
C ALA A 230 17.25 22.27 -8.27
N LEU A 231 17.90 21.13 -8.00
CA LEU A 231 19.16 21.07 -7.27
C LEU A 231 20.31 21.76 -8.04
N ALA A 232 20.36 21.58 -9.37
CA ALA A 232 21.37 22.24 -10.22
C ALA A 232 21.19 23.77 -10.27
N GLU A 233 19.96 24.26 -10.24
CA GLU A 233 19.65 25.71 -10.21
C GLU A 233 19.99 26.35 -8.86
N ASP A 234 19.77 25.64 -7.75
CA ASP A 234 20.07 26.13 -6.39
C ASP A 234 20.78 25.07 -5.55
N PRO A 235 22.09 24.84 -5.74
CA PRO A 235 22.87 23.90 -4.92
C PRO A 235 22.99 24.30 -3.43
N ALA A 236 22.55 25.49 -3.06
CA ALA A 236 22.50 25.94 -1.68
C ALA A 236 21.27 25.45 -0.92
N MET A 237 20.28 24.80 -1.59
CA MET A 237 19.11 24.26 -0.92
C MET A 237 19.50 23.18 0.11
N ASP A 238 18.73 23.08 1.19
CA ASP A 238 18.83 22.02 2.19
C ASP A 238 18.01 20.79 1.78
N GLY A 239 18.12 19.72 2.59
CA GLY A 239 17.42 18.47 2.35
C GLY A 239 15.89 18.59 2.41
N ALA A 240 15.35 19.51 3.21
CA ALA A 240 13.91 19.72 3.26
C ALA A 240 13.37 20.32 1.95
N ARG A 241 14.11 21.27 1.37
CA ARG A 241 13.74 21.85 0.05
C ARG A 241 13.94 20.84 -1.07
N LEU A 242 15.02 20.05 -1.03
CA LEU A 242 15.26 18.98 -2.01
C LEU A 242 14.15 17.91 -1.93
N GLY A 243 13.83 17.42 -0.73
CA GLY A 243 12.77 16.43 -0.54
C GLY A 243 11.41 16.93 -1.01
N ARG A 244 11.08 18.20 -0.78
CA ARG A 244 9.88 18.80 -1.33
C ARG A 244 9.90 18.86 -2.88
N ALA A 245 11.03 19.24 -3.47
CA ALA A 245 11.17 19.25 -4.94
C ALA A 245 11.00 17.83 -5.54
N ILE A 246 11.48 16.79 -4.85
CA ILE A 246 11.26 15.40 -5.24
C ILE A 246 9.77 15.07 -5.20
N CYS A 247 9.06 15.37 -4.09
CA CYS A 247 7.63 15.10 -3.98
C CYS A 247 6.81 15.82 -5.08
N ASP A 248 7.07 17.11 -5.30
CA ASP A 248 6.37 17.90 -6.31
C ASP A 248 6.62 17.33 -7.72
N SER A 249 7.89 17.02 -8.06
CA SER A 249 8.26 16.49 -9.38
C SER A 249 7.70 15.09 -9.65
N TYR A 250 7.67 14.22 -8.62
CA TYR A 250 7.05 12.90 -8.71
C TYR A 250 5.55 13.01 -9.07
N TYR A 251 4.82 13.86 -8.34
CA TYR A 251 3.39 14.04 -8.60
C TYR A 251 3.13 14.63 -9.99
N GLU A 252 3.91 15.63 -10.41
CA GLU A 252 3.86 16.19 -11.78
C GLU A 252 4.14 15.13 -12.84
N GLY A 253 5.12 14.25 -12.62
CA GLY A 253 5.44 13.13 -13.50
C GLY A 253 4.27 12.15 -13.62
N CYS A 254 3.65 11.80 -12.50
CA CYS A 254 2.47 10.93 -12.47
C CYS A 254 1.26 11.57 -13.17
N GLU A 255 1.00 12.88 -12.96
CA GLU A 255 -0.07 13.61 -13.68
C GLU A 255 0.16 13.61 -15.20
N ALA A 256 1.40 13.77 -15.64
CA ALA A 256 1.75 13.81 -17.07
C ALA A 256 1.43 12.50 -17.80
N VAL A 257 1.50 11.37 -17.11
CA VAL A 257 1.21 10.03 -17.68
C VAL A 257 -0.12 9.44 -17.20
N GLY A 258 -0.84 10.12 -16.28
CA GLY A 258 -2.17 9.72 -15.81
C GLY A 258 -2.15 8.61 -14.74
N THR A 259 -1.09 8.50 -13.94
CA THR A 259 -0.94 7.49 -12.89
C THR A 259 -1.07 8.06 -11.46
N GLN A 260 -1.45 9.34 -11.33
CA GLN A 260 -1.48 10.07 -10.06
C GLN A 260 -2.56 9.61 -9.08
N ASP A 261 -3.59 8.90 -9.53
CA ASP A 261 -4.84 8.73 -8.79
C ASP A 261 -4.70 8.04 -7.42
N GLN A 262 -3.75 7.13 -7.28
CA GLN A 262 -3.46 6.40 -6.05
C GLN A 262 -2.01 6.60 -5.56
N THR A 263 -1.30 7.60 -6.04
CA THR A 263 0.09 7.85 -5.62
C THR A 263 0.14 8.49 -4.24
N THR A 264 1.24 8.22 -3.53
CA THR A 264 1.66 8.95 -2.33
C THR A 264 3.15 9.20 -2.39
N LEU A 265 3.63 10.30 -1.84
CA LEU A 265 5.04 10.51 -1.51
C LEU A 265 5.15 11.52 -0.37
N SER A 266 5.96 11.23 0.64
CA SER A 266 6.09 12.08 1.80
C SER A 266 7.54 12.46 2.10
N LEU A 267 7.71 13.63 2.69
CA LEU A 267 8.96 14.14 3.24
C LEU A 267 8.85 14.16 4.76
N THR A 268 9.64 13.33 5.44
CA THR A 268 9.66 13.18 6.88
C THR A 268 10.94 13.78 7.48
N ASP A 269 10.80 14.62 8.52
CA ASP A 269 11.90 15.15 9.35
C ASP A 269 12.28 14.11 10.42
N LEU A 270 13.30 13.33 10.16
CA LEU A 270 13.77 12.26 11.06
C LEU A 270 14.27 12.75 12.41
N LYS A 271 14.64 14.03 12.54
CA LYS A 271 14.98 14.64 13.83
C LYS A 271 13.79 14.80 14.77
N LYS A 272 12.58 14.79 14.20
CA LYS A 272 11.32 14.86 14.95
C LYS A 272 10.67 13.48 15.17
N LEU A 273 11.32 12.40 14.73
CA LEU A 273 10.77 11.06 14.80
C LEU A 273 10.66 10.52 16.23
N THR A 274 11.62 10.81 17.11
CA THR A 274 11.63 10.28 18.49
C THR A 274 10.31 10.53 19.24
N PRO A 275 9.70 11.73 19.23
CA PRO A 275 8.38 11.94 19.83
C PRO A 275 7.26 11.09 19.21
N LEU A 276 7.33 10.82 17.90
CA LEU A 276 6.37 9.94 17.23
C LEU A 276 6.52 8.49 17.70
N LEU A 277 7.74 7.97 17.79
CA LEU A 277 8.01 6.62 18.32
C LEU A 277 7.55 6.47 19.77
N GLU A 278 7.77 7.48 20.62
CA GLU A 278 7.29 7.50 22.01
C GLU A 278 5.75 7.53 22.08
N ALA A 279 5.10 8.30 21.21
CA ALA A 279 3.64 8.34 21.11
C ALA A 279 3.07 7.00 20.59
N TYR A 280 3.72 6.40 19.60
CA TYR A 280 3.34 5.11 19.03
C TYR A 280 3.48 3.97 20.05
N GLU A 281 4.58 3.93 20.80
CA GLU A 281 4.75 2.97 21.89
C GLU A 281 3.69 3.15 22.99
N THR A 282 3.36 4.40 23.37
CA THR A 282 2.30 4.70 24.34
C THR A 282 0.93 4.25 23.83
N PHE A 283 0.68 4.43 22.53
CA PHE A 283 -0.54 3.99 21.86
C PHE A 283 -0.69 2.46 21.91
N GLY A 284 0.38 1.72 21.64
CA GLY A 284 0.40 0.26 21.77
C GLY A 284 0.25 -0.21 23.22
N GLN A 285 0.84 0.49 24.20
CA GLN A 285 0.67 0.18 25.62
C GLN A 285 -0.78 0.37 26.07
N GLU A 286 -1.43 1.44 25.62
CA GLU A 286 -2.85 1.67 25.90
C GLU A 286 -3.72 0.61 25.21
N ALA A 287 -3.36 0.18 23.99
CA ALA A 287 -4.03 -0.92 23.30
C ALA A 287 -3.93 -2.25 24.07
N LEU A 288 -2.74 -2.59 24.59
CA LEU A 288 -2.57 -3.76 25.48
C LEU A 288 -3.41 -3.68 26.74
N ALA A 289 -3.48 -2.48 27.36
CA ALA A 289 -4.30 -2.27 28.55
C ALA A 289 -5.81 -2.40 28.24
N ALA A 290 -6.26 -1.86 27.11
CA ALA A 290 -7.64 -2.01 26.65
C ALA A 290 -7.98 -3.48 26.35
N ALA A 291 -7.08 -4.20 25.68
CA ALA A 291 -7.23 -5.64 25.41
C ALA A 291 -7.29 -6.47 26.72
N ALA A 292 -6.55 -6.06 27.75
CA ALA A 292 -6.58 -6.72 29.05
C ALA A 292 -7.89 -6.49 29.82
N GLU A 293 -8.56 -5.35 29.60
CA GLU A 293 -9.85 -5.03 30.22
C GLU A 293 -11.04 -5.66 29.48
N ASP A 294 -11.01 -5.67 28.14
CA ASP A 294 -12.09 -6.19 27.30
C ASP A 294 -11.57 -6.92 26.06
N PRO A 295 -11.80 -8.22 25.92
CA PRO A 295 -11.39 -8.98 24.73
C PRO A 295 -12.06 -8.52 23.43
N ALA A 296 -13.17 -7.77 23.47
CA ALA A 296 -13.81 -7.17 22.31
C ALA A 296 -12.90 -6.14 21.61
N PHE A 297 -11.93 -5.58 22.33
CA PHE A 297 -10.98 -4.61 21.80
C PHE A 297 -10.27 -5.09 20.54
N PHE A 298 -9.87 -6.39 20.47
CA PHE A 298 -9.19 -6.92 19.27
C PHE A 298 -10.08 -6.82 18.02
N ALA A 299 -11.36 -7.22 18.13
CA ALA A 299 -12.30 -7.13 17.02
C ALA A 299 -12.59 -5.66 16.62
N GLU A 300 -12.68 -4.77 17.61
CA GLU A 300 -12.88 -3.34 17.38
C GLU A 300 -11.67 -2.70 16.70
N LEU A 301 -10.45 -3.07 17.10
CA LEU A 301 -9.21 -2.65 16.44
C LEU A 301 -9.16 -3.16 15.00
N GLY A 302 -9.54 -4.42 14.77
CA GLY A 302 -9.61 -5.02 13.44
C GLY A 302 -10.58 -4.29 12.50
N ARG A 303 -11.75 -3.89 12.99
CA ARG A 303 -12.71 -3.08 12.24
C ARG A 303 -12.17 -1.69 11.93
N ALA A 304 -11.52 -1.05 12.89
CA ALA A 304 -10.90 0.24 12.69
C ALA A 304 -9.77 0.18 11.65
N ALA A 305 -8.94 -0.88 11.67
CA ALA A 305 -7.91 -1.10 10.67
C ALA A 305 -8.50 -1.36 9.27
N ALA A 306 -9.59 -2.12 9.16
CA ALA A 306 -10.28 -2.35 7.89
C ALA A 306 -10.86 -1.08 7.26
N GLN A 307 -11.24 -0.09 8.08
CA GLN A 307 -11.72 1.24 7.66
C GLN A 307 -10.60 2.27 7.48
N SER A 308 -9.34 1.88 7.75
CA SER A 308 -8.20 2.76 7.55
C SER A 308 -7.56 2.51 6.18
N GLU A 309 -7.03 3.57 5.54
CA GLU A 309 -6.25 3.38 4.31
C GLU A 309 -5.15 2.36 4.53
N ASN A 310 -5.01 1.46 3.56
CA ASN A 310 -4.00 0.43 3.52
C ASN A 310 -3.35 0.41 2.14
N TYR A 311 -2.14 -0.08 2.05
CA TYR A 311 -1.28 0.12 0.90
C TYR A 311 -0.79 -1.18 0.30
N GLY A 312 -0.49 -1.17 -1.01
CA GLY A 312 0.12 -2.27 -1.75
C GLY A 312 -0.78 -3.48 -2.03
N GLY A 313 -2.01 -3.44 -1.54
CA GLY A 313 -3.00 -4.52 -1.63
C GLY A 313 -3.12 -5.31 -0.34
N ASN A 314 -4.38 -5.68 0.02
CA ASN A 314 -4.73 -6.49 1.16
C ASN A 314 -5.99 -7.31 0.85
N THR A 315 -6.01 -7.94 -0.32
CA THR A 315 -7.04 -8.91 -0.73
C THR A 315 -6.41 -10.25 -1.09
N ARG A 316 -7.24 -11.29 -1.22
CA ARG A 316 -6.77 -12.63 -1.61
C ARG A 316 -6.09 -12.65 -2.98
N GLU A 317 -6.55 -11.80 -3.92
CA GLU A 317 -6.00 -11.76 -5.29
C GLU A 317 -4.77 -10.86 -5.41
N GLN A 318 -4.70 -9.79 -4.64
CA GLN A 318 -3.57 -8.87 -4.66
C GLN A 318 -2.39 -9.35 -3.81
N GLY A 319 -2.66 -10.19 -2.79
CA GLY A 319 -1.75 -10.49 -1.70
C GLY A 319 -1.91 -9.51 -0.53
N PHE A 320 -1.08 -9.65 0.48
CA PHE A 320 -1.18 -8.88 1.72
C PHE A 320 0.15 -8.25 2.08
N THR A 321 0.22 -6.93 2.10
CA THR A 321 1.38 -6.18 2.57
C THR A 321 1.35 -5.98 4.08
N ASN A 322 0.16 -6.10 4.69
CA ASN A 322 -0.09 -5.85 6.10
C ASN A 322 0.33 -4.43 6.55
N MET A 323 0.15 -3.44 5.66
CA MET A 323 0.47 -2.04 5.96
C MET A 323 -0.78 -1.17 5.97
N VAL A 324 -0.92 -0.39 7.05
CA VAL A 324 -2.01 0.55 7.28
C VAL A 324 -1.46 1.96 7.50
N ASP A 325 -2.19 2.98 7.08
CA ASP A 325 -1.84 4.38 7.39
C ASP A 325 -1.86 4.62 8.91
N MET A 326 -0.74 5.06 9.47
CA MET A 326 -0.57 5.24 10.91
C MET A 326 -1.52 6.30 11.48
N GLY A 327 -1.64 7.44 10.81
CA GLY A 327 -2.48 8.55 11.28
C GLY A 327 -3.96 8.27 11.08
N HIS A 328 -4.35 7.57 10.01
CA HIS A 328 -5.73 7.17 9.79
C HIS A 328 -6.17 6.12 10.83
N LEU A 329 -5.34 5.08 11.07
CA LEU A 329 -5.59 4.10 12.14
C LEU A 329 -5.73 4.78 13.51
N ALA A 330 -4.86 5.75 13.82
CA ALA A 330 -4.96 6.51 15.06
C ALA A 330 -6.29 7.28 15.13
N ARG A 331 -6.75 7.92 14.05
CA ARG A 331 -8.05 8.61 14.01
C ARG A 331 -9.22 7.64 14.19
N GLN A 332 -9.21 6.50 13.49
CA GLN A 332 -10.28 5.50 13.55
C GLN A 332 -10.37 4.84 14.94
N THR A 333 -9.28 4.80 15.69
CA THR A 333 -9.24 4.23 17.05
C THR A 333 -9.33 5.28 18.17
N ALA A 334 -9.44 6.56 17.87
CA ALA A 334 -9.42 7.64 18.88
C ALA A 334 -10.56 7.56 19.91
N TRP A 335 -11.66 6.91 19.58
CA TRP A 335 -12.77 6.67 20.51
C TRP A 335 -12.48 5.51 21.49
N LEU A 336 -11.58 4.58 21.14
CA LEU A 336 -11.09 3.48 21.95
C LEU A 336 -9.87 3.89 22.78
N LEU A 337 -8.94 4.61 22.15
CA LEU A 337 -7.59 4.87 22.65
C LEU A 337 -7.30 6.39 22.66
N PRO A 338 -7.45 7.07 23.80
CA PRO A 338 -7.15 8.51 23.91
C PRO A 338 -5.73 8.92 23.49
N SER A 339 -4.73 8.03 23.61
CA SER A 339 -3.36 8.28 23.16
C SER A 339 -3.21 8.44 21.64
N ALA A 340 -4.18 8.00 20.84
CA ALA A 340 -4.22 8.14 19.39
C ALA A 340 -4.04 9.60 18.92
N GLN A 341 -4.55 10.58 19.68
CA GLN A 341 -4.33 12.01 19.39
C GLN A 341 -2.86 12.39 19.44
N SER A 342 -2.08 11.82 20.37
CA SER A 342 -0.66 12.09 20.49
C SER A 342 0.13 11.53 19.29
N VAL A 343 -0.29 10.38 18.75
CA VAL A 343 0.28 9.84 17.50
C VAL A 343 -0.01 10.79 16.34
N SER A 344 -1.25 11.21 16.18
CA SER A 344 -1.65 12.14 15.12
C SER A 344 -0.91 13.48 15.18
N ASP A 345 -0.76 14.05 16.38
CA ASP A 345 -0.05 15.31 16.60
C ASP A 345 1.46 15.17 16.30
N ALA A 346 2.11 14.10 16.78
CA ALA A 346 3.53 13.86 16.56
C ALA A 346 3.83 13.53 15.07
N LEU A 347 2.93 12.81 14.41
CA LEU A 347 3.04 12.52 12.99
C LEU A 347 2.93 13.80 12.14
N ALA A 348 1.98 14.67 12.45
CA ALA A 348 1.82 15.96 11.79
C ALA A 348 3.05 16.89 11.98
N ASP A 349 3.74 16.79 13.13
CA ASP A 349 5.00 17.52 13.36
C ASP A 349 6.19 16.92 12.60
N CYS A 350 6.17 15.60 12.36
CA CYS A 350 7.26 14.85 11.76
C CYS A 350 7.19 14.89 10.21
N VAL A 351 6.01 14.73 9.63
CA VAL A 351 5.79 14.78 8.17
C VAL A 351 5.69 16.23 7.73
N LEU A 352 6.77 16.75 7.12
CA LEU A 352 6.87 18.15 6.72
C LEU A 352 6.05 18.47 5.46
N TYR A 353 5.97 17.53 4.54
CA TYR A 353 5.28 17.68 3.27
C TYR A 353 4.85 16.33 2.72
N LYS A 354 3.76 16.31 1.99
CA LYS A 354 3.30 15.12 1.27
C LYS A 354 2.50 15.50 0.04
N VAL A 355 2.52 14.63 -0.95
CA VAL A 355 1.62 14.63 -2.11
C VAL A 355 0.84 13.32 -2.11
N GLY A 356 -0.38 13.35 -2.66
CA GLY A 356 -1.21 12.16 -2.77
C GLY A 356 -2.32 12.35 -3.81
N GLY A 357 -2.69 11.25 -4.44
CA GLY A 357 -3.81 11.23 -5.38
C GLY A 357 -5.17 11.29 -4.70
N PRO A 358 -6.25 11.52 -5.47
CA PRO A 358 -7.60 11.65 -4.92
C PRO A 358 -8.10 10.40 -4.18
N TYR A 359 -7.63 9.21 -4.55
CA TYR A 359 -7.95 7.94 -3.88
C TYR A 359 -6.90 7.52 -2.85
N ARG A 360 -6.17 8.51 -2.28
CA ARG A 360 -5.27 8.40 -1.12
C ARG A 360 -5.39 9.66 -0.27
N ALA A 361 -6.62 10.17 -0.11
CA ALA A 361 -6.89 11.43 0.57
C ALA A 361 -6.55 11.37 2.07
N GLU A 362 -6.70 10.19 2.68
CA GLU A 362 -6.44 9.96 4.10
C GLU A 362 -5.00 9.59 4.43
N ALA A 363 -4.14 9.37 3.41
CA ALA A 363 -2.71 9.09 3.60
C ALA A 363 -2.05 10.19 4.45
N THR A 364 -1.33 9.80 5.50
CA THR A 364 -0.74 10.75 6.47
C THR A 364 0.77 10.90 6.35
N GLY A 365 1.42 10.08 5.55
CA GLY A 365 2.83 10.16 5.20
C GLY A 365 3.71 9.08 5.81
N LEU A 366 3.21 8.29 6.77
CA LEU A 366 3.86 7.09 7.28
C LEU A 366 2.83 5.99 7.57
N SER A 367 3.13 4.78 7.12
CA SER A 367 2.39 3.56 7.46
C SER A 367 3.00 2.83 8.66
N CYS A 368 2.22 1.90 9.21
CA CYS A 368 2.68 0.95 10.21
C CYS A 368 2.10 -0.44 9.90
N TYR A 369 2.63 -1.46 10.55
CA TYR A 369 2.15 -2.83 10.38
C TYR A 369 0.78 -3.05 11.06
N TYR A 370 -0.12 -3.75 10.37
CA TYR A 370 -1.31 -4.40 10.90
C TYR A 370 -1.56 -5.69 10.13
N SER A 371 -1.80 -6.82 10.82
CA SER A 371 -2.03 -8.11 10.16
C SER A 371 -3.46 -8.21 9.64
N TYR A 372 -3.65 -8.12 8.33
CA TYR A 372 -4.97 -8.29 7.69
C TYR A 372 -5.31 -9.76 7.39
N ASN A 373 -4.31 -10.62 7.24
CA ASN A 373 -4.46 -12.02 6.82
C ASN A 373 -4.25 -13.05 7.93
N GLY A 374 -3.71 -12.63 9.08
CA GLY A 374 -3.34 -13.54 10.16
C GLY A 374 -2.16 -14.46 9.83
N ASP A 375 -1.35 -14.14 8.81
CA ASP A 375 -0.21 -14.96 8.41
C ASP A 375 0.92 -14.90 9.44
N MET A 376 1.41 -16.09 9.84
CA MET A 376 2.44 -16.21 10.87
C MET A 376 3.85 -15.91 10.36
N ASP A 377 4.12 -16.09 9.07
CA ASP A 377 5.43 -15.78 8.50
C ASP A 377 5.59 -14.26 8.38
N ASP A 378 4.54 -13.53 7.95
CA ASP A 378 4.50 -12.07 7.95
C ASP A 378 4.64 -11.49 9.36
N LEU A 379 3.91 -12.05 10.34
CA LEU A 379 4.05 -11.64 11.74
C LEU A 379 5.48 -11.85 12.26
N ASN A 380 6.09 -13.02 12.01
CA ASN A 380 7.45 -13.31 12.44
C ASN A 380 8.48 -12.36 11.81
N GLY A 381 8.28 -11.99 10.54
CA GLY A 381 9.05 -10.94 9.87
C GLY A 381 8.95 -9.62 10.62
N TYR A 382 7.73 -9.17 10.88
CA TYR A 382 7.48 -7.93 11.63
C TYR A 382 8.06 -7.96 13.06
N LEU A 383 7.92 -9.06 13.79
CA LEU A 383 8.49 -9.20 15.14
C LEU A 383 10.01 -9.00 15.16
N THR A 384 10.69 -9.22 14.04
CA THR A 384 12.14 -9.04 13.91
C THR A 384 12.51 -7.57 13.68
N VAL A 385 11.79 -6.88 12.79
CA VAL A 385 12.19 -5.55 12.29
C VAL A 385 11.34 -4.39 12.85
N GLY A 386 10.09 -4.63 13.23
CA GLY A 386 9.13 -3.59 13.59
C GLY A 386 9.56 -2.77 14.81
N GLU A 387 9.23 -1.50 14.80
CA GLU A 387 9.26 -0.61 15.95
C GLU A 387 7.95 -0.76 16.77
N GLY A 388 7.86 -0.20 17.96
CA GLY A 388 6.67 -0.32 18.79
C GLY A 388 6.53 -1.69 19.47
N LEU A 389 7.32 -1.89 20.52
CA LEU A 389 7.37 -3.16 21.27
C LEU A 389 6.00 -3.61 21.79
N ALA A 390 5.15 -2.67 22.21
CA ALA A 390 3.79 -2.96 22.65
C ALA A 390 2.94 -3.61 21.55
N PHE A 391 3.04 -3.13 20.30
CA PHE A 391 2.32 -3.70 19.18
C PHE A 391 2.82 -5.09 18.81
N LYS A 392 4.12 -5.37 18.94
CA LYS A 392 4.64 -6.73 18.75
C LYS A 392 3.96 -7.73 19.70
N TYR A 393 3.83 -7.39 20.97
CA TYR A 393 3.15 -8.25 21.93
C TYR A 393 1.64 -8.32 21.69
N LEU A 394 1.01 -7.20 21.32
CA LEU A 394 -0.42 -7.15 21.00
C LEU A 394 -0.74 -8.08 19.82
N TYR A 395 -0.05 -7.91 18.69
CA TYR A 395 -0.32 -8.69 17.47
C TYR A 395 0.07 -10.16 17.63
N ALA A 396 1.16 -10.47 18.35
CA ALA A 396 1.50 -11.85 18.65
C ALA A 396 0.37 -12.54 19.47
N TYR A 397 -0.17 -11.85 20.47
CA TYR A 397 -1.29 -12.37 21.25
C TYR A 397 -2.60 -12.42 20.44
N GLU A 398 -2.86 -11.40 19.63
CA GLU A 398 -4.02 -11.33 18.74
C GLU A 398 -4.09 -12.53 17.80
N LEU A 399 -2.97 -12.96 17.21
CA LEU A 399 -2.94 -14.07 16.27
C LEU A 399 -2.87 -15.44 16.95
N THR A 400 -2.06 -15.57 18.00
CA THR A 400 -1.73 -16.88 18.59
C THR A 400 -2.50 -17.22 19.85
N GLY A 401 -3.04 -16.22 20.56
CA GLY A 401 -3.55 -16.37 21.93
C GLY A 401 -2.46 -16.61 22.98
N GLU A 402 -1.18 -16.49 22.60
CA GLU A 402 -0.03 -16.71 23.49
C GLU A 402 0.83 -15.43 23.57
N VAL A 403 1.36 -15.16 24.76
CA VAL A 403 2.29 -14.04 24.96
C VAL A 403 3.65 -14.42 24.38
N ALA A 404 4.19 -13.59 23.47
CA ALA A 404 5.50 -13.82 22.88
C ALA A 404 6.63 -13.71 23.92
N GLU A 405 7.81 -14.24 23.57
CA GLU A 405 9.01 -14.23 24.46
C GLU A 405 9.33 -12.83 24.95
N GLY A 406 9.49 -12.66 26.27
CA GLY A 406 9.71 -11.37 26.93
C GLY A 406 8.45 -10.57 27.22
N GLY A 407 7.31 -10.92 26.65
CA GLY A 407 6.06 -10.20 26.84
C GLY A 407 5.49 -10.29 28.24
N GLU A 408 5.70 -11.41 28.97
CA GLU A 408 5.24 -11.52 30.37
C GLU A 408 5.88 -10.44 31.27
N ASP A 409 7.18 -10.21 31.12
CA ASP A 409 7.91 -9.18 31.86
C ASP A 409 7.42 -7.77 31.46
N TYR A 410 7.19 -7.56 30.16
CA TYR A 410 6.68 -6.28 29.65
C TYR A 410 5.25 -5.98 30.14
N LEU A 411 4.34 -6.95 30.10
CA LEU A 411 2.98 -6.79 30.65
C LEU A 411 3.00 -6.49 32.15
N ALA A 412 3.92 -7.13 32.90
CA ALA A 412 4.08 -6.87 34.33
C ALA A 412 4.56 -5.43 34.60
N GLU A 413 5.41 -4.83 33.74
CA GLU A 413 5.81 -3.42 33.84
C GLU A 413 4.63 -2.47 33.62
N LEU A 414 3.62 -2.88 32.84
CA LEU A 414 2.38 -2.14 32.61
C LEU A 414 1.28 -2.43 33.66
N ASP A 415 1.58 -3.19 34.73
CA ASP A 415 0.58 -3.64 35.72
C ASP A 415 -0.51 -4.58 35.14
N ILE A 416 -0.29 -5.17 33.96
CA ILE A 416 -1.18 -6.14 33.32
C ILE A 416 -0.81 -7.54 33.82
N GLN A 417 -1.74 -8.22 34.49
CA GLN A 417 -1.47 -9.54 35.09
C GLN A 417 -1.56 -10.67 34.07
N GLU A 418 -2.53 -10.60 33.19
CA GLU A 418 -2.74 -11.52 32.07
C GLU A 418 -3.63 -10.84 31.02
N LEU A 419 -3.50 -11.25 29.76
CA LEU A 419 -4.46 -10.91 28.71
C LEU A 419 -5.62 -11.91 28.76
N PRO A 420 -6.87 -11.49 28.55
CA PRO A 420 -8.02 -12.36 28.65
C PRO A 420 -8.04 -13.37 27.51
N GLU A 421 -8.47 -14.60 27.80
CA GLU A 421 -8.75 -15.59 26.76
C GLU A 421 -9.79 -15.01 25.79
N ARG A 422 -9.46 -14.96 24.49
CA ARG A 422 -10.39 -14.49 23.48
C ARG A 422 -11.01 -15.68 22.74
N MET A 423 -12.26 -15.55 22.36
CA MET A 423 -12.95 -16.52 21.52
C MET A 423 -12.52 -16.30 20.06
N THR A 424 -12.13 -17.35 19.38
CA THR A 424 -11.85 -17.33 17.94
C THR A 424 -13.07 -17.77 17.15
N LEU A 425 -13.16 -17.36 15.88
CA LEU A 425 -14.32 -17.70 15.04
C LEU A 425 -14.58 -19.22 14.93
N PRO A 426 -13.58 -20.12 14.80
CA PRO A 426 -13.80 -21.56 14.81
C PRO A 426 -14.42 -22.10 16.11
N GLU A 427 -14.24 -21.42 17.24
CA GLU A 427 -14.76 -21.86 18.55
C GLU A 427 -16.24 -21.47 18.76
N THR A 428 -16.74 -20.50 17.98
CA THR A 428 -18.13 -20.03 18.11
C THR A 428 -19.15 -21.03 17.63
N GLY A 429 -18.78 -21.86 16.65
CA GLY A 429 -19.71 -22.74 15.95
C GLY A 429 -20.67 -22.01 15.03
N TRP A 430 -20.29 -20.79 14.55
CA TRP A 430 -21.10 -19.98 13.62
C TRP A 430 -20.94 -20.40 12.16
N ASP A 431 -20.01 -21.27 11.86
CA ASP A 431 -19.94 -21.86 10.52
C ASP A 431 -21.21 -22.67 10.23
N GLY A 432 -21.89 -22.37 9.12
CA GLY A 432 -23.23 -22.87 8.82
C GLY A 432 -24.32 -22.23 9.69
N ALA A 433 -24.13 -21.00 10.22
CA ALA A 433 -25.17 -20.32 10.98
C ALA A 433 -26.40 -20.02 10.11
N PRO A 434 -27.62 -20.25 10.61
CA PRO A 434 -28.82 -20.10 9.81
C PRO A 434 -29.05 -18.65 9.41
N ILE A 435 -29.34 -18.44 8.12
CA ILE A 435 -29.77 -17.15 7.60
C ILE A 435 -31.30 -17.04 7.67
N HIS A 436 -31.79 -15.85 7.92
CA HIS A 436 -33.22 -15.56 7.99
C HIS A 436 -33.60 -14.57 6.87
N VAL A 437 -34.89 -14.56 6.48
CA VAL A 437 -35.41 -13.61 5.50
C VAL A 437 -36.62 -12.89 6.09
N THR A 438 -36.63 -11.57 5.97
CA THR A 438 -37.78 -10.74 6.40
C THR A 438 -38.95 -10.90 5.45
N ASP A 439 -40.14 -10.43 5.87
CA ASP A 439 -41.36 -10.42 5.02
C ASP A 439 -41.16 -9.62 3.72
N ASP A 440 -40.21 -8.67 3.69
CA ASP A 440 -39.84 -7.84 2.52
C ASP A 440 -38.73 -8.48 1.67
N GLY A 441 -38.23 -9.65 2.05
CA GLY A 441 -37.23 -10.40 1.28
C GLY A 441 -35.77 -10.04 1.56
N ILE A 442 -35.48 -9.33 2.65
CA ILE A 442 -34.11 -8.97 3.07
C ILE A 442 -33.54 -10.13 3.90
N SER A 443 -32.38 -10.63 3.52
CA SER A 443 -31.68 -11.66 4.27
C SER A 443 -30.96 -11.06 5.48
N TYR A 444 -30.89 -11.79 6.59
CA TYR A 444 -30.13 -11.36 7.74
C TYR A 444 -29.59 -12.55 8.55
N LEU A 445 -28.48 -12.29 9.24
CA LEU A 445 -27.83 -13.22 10.16
C LEU A 445 -27.98 -12.69 11.59
N GLU A 446 -28.34 -13.55 12.54
CA GLU A 446 -28.46 -13.23 13.97
C GLU A 446 -27.47 -14.09 14.76
N LEU A 447 -26.39 -13.50 15.24
CA LEU A 447 -25.31 -14.17 16.00
C LEU A 447 -25.38 -13.87 17.51
N GLY A 448 -26.08 -12.79 17.86
CA GLY A 448 -26.09 -12.27 19.22
C GLY A 448 -24.97 -11.29 19.53
N PRO A 449 -24.99 -10.65 20.71
CA PRO A 449 -24.07 -9.58 21.07
C PRO A 449 -22.60 -10.03 21.15
N GLU A 450 -22.31 -11.32 21.27
CA GLU A 450 -20.97 -11.88 21.25
C GLU A 450 -20.25 -11.61 19.91
N ALA A 451 -20.99 -11.38 18.82
CA ALA A 451 -20.42 -11.06 17.51
C ALA A 451 -19.49 -9.84 17.56
N ASN A 452 -19.83 -8.82 18.38
CA ASN A 452 -19.01 -7.63 18.54
C ASN A 452 -17.60 -7.91 19.08
N SER A 453 -17.43 -8.97 19.87
CA SER A 453 -16.14 -9.34 20.47
C SER A 453 -15.33 -10.35 19.65
N VAL A 454 -15.89 -10.89 18.56
CA VAL A 454 -15.22 -11.91 17.75
C VAL A 454 -14.93 -11.41 16.34
N LEU A 455 -15.90 -10.71 15.72
CA LEU A 455 -15.82 -10.38 14.30
C LEU A 455 -15.05 -9.09 14.03
N ALA A 456 -13.94 -9.20 13.31
CA ALA A 456 -13.22 -8.08 12.73
C ALA A 456 -13.81 -7.62 11.39
N GLY A 457 -14.60 -8.45 10.74
CA GLY A 457 -15.27 -8.11 9.49
C GLY A 457 -16.48 -9.00 9.23
N ILE A 458 -17.43 -8.43 8.49
CA ILE A 458 -18.60 -9.13 7.99
C ILE A 458 -18.93 -8.59 6.60
N GLY A 459 -19.33 -9.48 5.72
CA GLY A 459 -19.71 -9.17 4.34
C GLY A 459 -20.54 -10.29 3.77
N PHE A 460 -20.73 -10.29 2.47
CA PHE A 460 -21.37 -11.40 1.77
C PHE A 460 -20.61 -11.79 0.51
N SER A 461 -20.72 -13.07 0.15
CA SER A 461 -20.25 -13.61 -1.12
C SER A 461 -21.43 -13.97 -1.99
N LEU A 462 -21.38 -13.57 -3.26
CA LEU A 462 -22.45 -13.80 -4.25
C LEU A 462 -22.00 -14.81 -5.30
N PHE A 463 -22.87 -15.82 -5.54
CA PHE A 463 -22.61 -16.89 -6.50
C PHE A 463 -23.74 -16.99 -7.54
N TYR A 464 -23.38 -17.23 -8.78
CA TYR A 464 -24.32 -17.74 -9.80
C TYR A 464 -24.27 -19.27 -9.77
N VAL A 465 -25.44 -19.93 -9.76
CA VAL A 465 -25.56 -21.37 -9.62
C VAL A 465 -26.15 -21.98 -10.91
N ASP A 466 -25.41 -22.88 -11.54
CA ASP A 466 -25.87 -23.64 -12.70
C ASP A 466 -25.92 -25.14 -12.35
N GLU A 467 -27.11 -25.61 -11.96
CA GLU A 467 -27.36 -27.01 -11.63
C GLU A 467 -27.26 -27.94 -12.87
N GLU A 468 -27.48 -27.42 -14.09
CA GLU A 468 -27.41 -28.24 -15.32
C GLU A 468 -25.99 -28.66 -15.66
N THR A 469 -25.02 -27.77 -15.39
CA THR A 469 -23.58 -27.99 -15.63
C THR A 469 -22.82 -28.39 -14.37
N ASP A 470 -23.48 -28.49 -13.21
CA ASP A 470 -22.87 -28.77 -11.90
C ASP A 470 -21.81 -27.73 -11.53
N GLN A 471 -22.08 -26.44 -11.78
CA GLN A 471 -21.13 -25.35 -11.58
C GLN A 471 -21.71 -24.21 -10.72
N MET A 472 -20.81 -23.58 -9.98
CA MET A 472 -21.09 -22.35 -9.26
C MET A 472 -19.99 -21.33 -9.59
N LEU A 473 -20.37 -20.11 -9.98
CA LEU A 473 -19.48 -19.00 -10.27
C LEU A 473 -19.51 -18.02 -9.09
N LEU A 474 -18.37 -17.72 -8.52
CA LEU A 474 -18.25 -16.64 -7.55
C LEU A 474 -18.19 -15.30 -8.30
N LEU A 475 -19.16 -14.40 -8.05
CA LEU A 475 -19.16 -13.04 -8.56
C LEU A 475 -18.23 -12.14 -7.75
N GLY A 476 -18.07 -12.43 -6.47
CA GLY A 476 -17.16 -11.70 -5.60
C GLY A 476 -17.70 -11.53 -4.19
N THR A 477 -17.05 -10.63 -3.45
CA THR A 477 -17.38 -10.29 -2.06
C THR A 477 -17.64 -8.80 -1.92
N ASP A 478 -18.59 -8.43 -1.06
CA ASP A 478 -18.91 -7.05 -0.72
C ASP A 478 -19.25 -6.95 0.76
N ASN A 479 -19.08 -5.76 1.33
CA ASN A 479 -19.42 -5.47 2.72
C ASN A 479 -20.64 -4.54 2.86
N ASP A 480 -21.39 -4.28 1.78
CA ASP A 480 -22.62 -3.45 1.81
C ASP A 480 -23.71 -4.15 2.62
N MET A 481 -23.55 -4.05 3.95
CA MET A 481 -24.42 -4.65 4.95
C MET A 481 -24.82 -3.64 6.02
N ASN A 482 -26.05 -3.73 6.48
CA ASN A 482 -26.51 -2.97 7.65
C ASN A 482 -26.19 -3.76 8.92
N ALA A 483 -25.10 -3.43 9.60
CA ALA A 483 -24.59 -4.10 10.78
C ALA A 483 -25.08 -3.43 12.06
N ASP A 484 -25.80 -4.18 12.90
CA ASP A 484 -26.09 -3.80 14.29
C ASP A 484 -25.16 -4.59 15.21
N TRP A 485 -24.00 -4.03 15.50
CA TRP A 485 -22.96 -4.66 16.33
C TRP A 485 -23.40 -4.87 17.78
N ASP A 486 -24.30 -4.01 18.31
CA ASP A 486 -24.78 -4.11 19.69
C ASP A 486 -25.65 -5.36 19.91
N THR A 487 -26.46 -5.71 18.93
CA THR A 487 -27.33 -6.90 18.98
C THR A 487 -26.75 -8.10 18.24
N GLY A 488 -25.73 -7.92 17.42
CA GLY A 488 -25.14 -8.94 16.54
C GLY A 488 -26.10 -9.40 15.45
N VAL A 489 -26.81 -8.45 14.84
CA VAL A 489 -27.74 -8.70 13.72
C VAL A 489 -27.25 -7.96 12.48
N PHE A 490 -27.12 -8.70 11.39
CA PHE A 490 -26.50 -8.21 10.15
C PHE A 490 -27.45 -8.44 8.98
N TYR A 491 -27.91 -7.36 8.36
CA TYR A 491 -28.84 -7.38 7.22
C TYR A 491 -28.07 -7.15 5.93
N ASP A 492 -28.39 -7.93 4.87
CA ASP A 492 -27.87 -7.60 3.54
C ASP A 492 -28.49 -6.30 3.02
N ASN A 493 -27.71 -5.56 2.21
CA ASN A 493 -28.17 -4.37 1.52
C ASN A 493 -28.06 -4.54 0.00
N PHE A 494 -28.00 -5.76 -0.49
CA PHE A 494 -27.82 -6.09 -1.90
C PHE A 494 -28.96 -5.58 -2.76
N ARG A 495 -28.62 -4.79 -3.77
CA ARG A 495 -29.58 -4.07 -4.63
C ARG A 495 -29.96 -4.80 -5.92
N GLY A 496 -29.44 -6.03 -6.15
CA GLY A 496 -29.69 -6.81 -7.37
C GLY A 496 -28.88 -6.39 -8.57
N VAL A 497 -27.81 -5.59 -8.35
CA VAL A 497 -26.84 -5.17 -9.38
C VAL A 497 -25.44 -5.59 -8.94
N TRP A 498 -24.51 -5.70 -9.89
CA TRP A 498 -23.13 -6.06 -9.62
C TRP A 498 -22.18 -5.30 -10.54
N GLY A 499 -20.89 -5.21 -10.16
CA GLY A 499 -19.87 -4.55 -10.96
C GLY A 499 -19.72 -5.16 -12.35
N ALA A 500 -19.55 -4.29 -13.35
CA ALA A 500 -19.47 -4.70 -14.75
C ALA A 500 -18.51 -3.81 -15.56
N LEU A 501 -17.74 -4.43 -16.44
CA LEU A 501 -16.94 -3.76 -17.46
C LEU A 501 -17.68 -3.78 -18.79
N ASP A 502 -18.01 -2.61 -19.32
CA ASP A 502 -18.85 -2.46 -20.54
C ASP A 502 -20.14 -3.30 -20.49
N GLY A 503 -20.75 -3.40 -19.30
CA GLY A 503 -21.98 -4.15 -19.06
C GLY A 503 -21.80 -5.67 -18.92
N ASN A 504 -20.58 -6.20 -18.98
CA ASN A 504 -20.26 -7.58 -18.66
C ASN A 504 -19.93 -7.69 -17.19
N LEU A 505 -20.69 -8.48 -16.42
CA LEU A 505 -20.43 -8.72 -15.01
C LEU A 505 -19.02 -9.26 -14.80
N VAL A 506 -18.39 -8.89 -13.69
CA VAL A 506 -17.02 -9.30 -13.34
C VAL A 506 -16.97 -9.92 -11.96
N TYR A 507 -15.98 -10.75 -11.70
CA TYR A 507 -15.57 -11.06 -10.34
C TYR A 507 -14.83 -9.85 -9.76
N MET A 508 -15.19 -9.42 -8.55
CA MET A 508 -14.51 -8.33 -7.85
C MET A 508 -14.42 -8.58 -6.35
N GLU A 509 -13.38 -8.00 -5.74
CA GLU A 509 -13.16 -7.98 -4.30
C GLU A 509 -13.05 -6.54 -3.80
N LEU A 510 -13.70 -6.22 -2.69
CA LEU A 510 -13.51 -4.95 -2.00
C LEU A 510 -12.09 -4.91 -1.43
N SER A 511 -11.31 -3.88 -1.80
CA SER A 511 -9.94 -3.68 -1.31
C SER A 511 -9.82 -2.57 -0.28
N PHE A 512 -10.76 -1.61 -0.28
CA PHE A 512 -10.85 -0.55 0.71
C PHE A 512 -12.29 -0.07 0.89
N ASP A 513 -12.72 0.02 2.15
CA ASP A 513 -14.02 0.52 2.58
C ASP A 513 -13.84 1.91 3.21
N GLY A 514 -13.98 2.95 2.41
CA GLY A 514 -13.76 4.35 2.81
C GLY A 514 -15.04 5.11 3.15
N GLU A 515 -14.89 6.30 3.71
CA GLU A 515 -16.03 7.19 4.01
C GLU A 515 -16.61 7.83 2.75
N ASP A 516 -15.76 8.18 1.76
CA ASP A 516 -16.14 8.91 0.56
C ASP A 516 -16.18 8.05 -0.70
N TYR A 517 -15.44 6.92 -0.71
CA TYR A 517 -15.34 6.00 -1.84
C TYR A 517 -14.95 4.59 -1.40
N ASN A 518 -15.32 3.60 -2.19
CA ASN A 518 -14.80 2.23 -2.09
C ASN A 518 -13.83 1.95 -3.24
N LEU A 519 -12.78 1.16 -2.95
CA LEU A 519 -11.89 0.59 -3.96
C LEU A 519 -12.14 -0.91 -4.12
N TYR A 520 -12.12 -1.37 -5.37
CA TYR A 520 -12.29 -2.78 -5.70
C TYR A 520 -11.16 -3.26 -6.60
N SER A 521 -10.82 -4.53 -6.44
CA SER A 521 -9.88 -5.27 -7.27
C SER A 521 -10.62 -6.26 -8.13
N VAL A 522 -10.38 -6.21 -9.45
CA VAL A 522 -11.01 -7.06 -10.45
C VAL A 522 -9.94 -7.84 -11.20
N PRO A 523 -9.72 -9.14 -10.91
CA PRO A 523 -8.77 -9.96 -11.65
C PRO A 523 -9.14 -10.07 -13.12
N ILE A 524 -8.19 -9.82 -14.01
CA ILE A 524 -8.33 -9.85 -15.46
C ILE A 524 -7.12 -10.47 -16.14
N LEU A 525 -7.27 -10.86 -17.41
CA LEU A 525 -6.13 -10.96 -18.31
C LEU A 525 -6.12 -9.73 -19.22
N LEU A 526 -5.12 -8.91 -19.10
CA LEU A 526 -4.89 -7.77 -19.99
C LEU A 526 -3.88 -8.19 -21.08
N ASN A 527 -4.34 -8.33 -22.32
CA ASN A 527 -3.53 -8.85 -23.42
C ASN A 527 -2.89 -10.22 -23.14
N ASN A 528 -3.59 -11.09 -22.43
CA ASN A 528 -3.20 -12.44 -21.95
C ASN A 528 -2.20 -12.46 -20.78
N GLU A 529 -1.93 -11.35 -20.12
CA GLU A 529 -1.15 -11.28 -18.90
C GLU A 529 -2.06 -11.00 -17.70
N ALA A 530 -1.77 -11.62 -16.55
CA ALA A 530 -2.60 -11.49 -15.35
C ALA A 530 -2.38 -10.12 -14.67
N TYR A 531 -3.48 -9.42 -14.41
CA TYR A 531 -3.54 -8.15 -13.70
C TYR A 531 -4.77 -8.08 -12.81
N ASN A 532 -4.75 -7.15 -11.86
CA ASN A 532 -5.90 -6.73 -11.08
C ASN A 532 -6.28 -5.32 -11.54
N LEU A 533 -7.44 -5.19 -12.20
CA LEU A 533 -7.99 -3.88 -12.56
C LEU A 533 -8.50 -3.20 -11.29
N GLN A 534 -7.98 -2.03 -11.00
CA GLN A 534 -8.38 -1.22 -9.85
C GLN A 534 -9.53 -0.30 -10.29
N VAL A 535 -10.62 -0.33 -9.55
CA VAL A 535 -11.79 0.53 -9.80
C VAL A 535 -12.24 1.18 -8.50
N ALA A 536 -12.77 2.40 -8.60
CA ALA A 536 -13.30 3.15 -7.49
C ALA A 536 -14.80 3.44 -7.70
N TYR A 537 -15.57 3.41 -6.62
CA TYR A 537 -16.94 3.93 -6.56
C TYR A 537 -16.99 5.11 -5.59
N GLU A 538 -17.36 6.28 -6.09
CA GLU A 538 -17.50 7.50 -5.30
C GLU A 538 -18.94 7.67 -4.82
N PHE A 539 -19.15 7.86 -3.52
CA PHE A 539 -20.49 7.95 -2.94
C PHE A 539 -21.21 9.26 -3.26
N ASP A 540 -20.49 10.39 -3.30
CA ASP A 540 -21.09 11.70 -3.54
C ASP A 540 -21.58 11.88 -4.99
N THR A 541 -20.86 11.30 -5.95
CA THR A 541 -21.16 11.40 -7.39
C THR A 541 -21.98 10.22 -7.89
N GLU A 542 -21.95 9.09 -7.17
CA GLU A 542 -22.48 7.78 -7.60
C GLU A 542 -21.82 7.31 -8.92
N GLU A 543 -20.54 7.66 -9.13
CA GLU A 543 -19.79 7.34 -10.35
C GLU A 543 -18.69 6.30 -10.09
N TRP A 544 -18.44 5.48 -11.10
CA TRP A 544 -17.33 4.52 -11.13
C TRP A 544 -16.17 5.06 -11.94
N SER A 545 -14.94 4.80 -11.49
CA SER A 545 -13.70 5.16 -12.17
C SER A 545 -12.79 3.96 -12.33
N ILE A 546 -12.14 3.82 -13.50
CA ILE A 546 -11.07 2.84 -13.73
C ILE A 546 -9.73 3.53 -13.43
N LEU A 547 -8.99 3.01 -12.45
CA LEU A 547 -7.74 3.62 -11.98
C LEU A 547 -6.49 3.03 -12.65
N GLY A 548 -6.65 1.92 -13.39
CA GLY A 548 -5.57 1.18 -14.02
C GLY A 548 -5.51 -0.27 -13.56
N ALA A 549 -4.55 -1.01 -14.05
CA ALA A 549 -4.33 -2.41 -13.72
C ALA A 549 -2.93 -2.62 -13.13
N THR A 550 -2.84 -3.35 -12.01
CA THR A 550 -1.59 -3.67 -11.31
C THR A 550 -1.46 -5.18 -11.16
N GLN A 551 -0.24 -5.67 -11.09
CA GLN A 551 -0.02 -7.06 -10.68
C GLN A 551 -0.11 -7.16 -9.15
N GLY A 552 -0.50 -8.32 -8.62
CA GLY A 552 -0.45 -8.59 -7.18
C GLY A 552 0.99 -8.74 -6.67
N LEU A 553 1.13 -8.94 -5.36
CA LEU A 553 2.42 -9.26 -4.75
C LEU A 553 2.96 -10.58 -5.30
N ASP A 554 4.25 -10.63 -5.52
CA ASP A 554 4.91 -11.89 -5.80
C ASP A 554 5.21 -12.66 -4.49
N PRO A 555 5.63 -13.95 -4.58
CA PRO A 555 5.93 -14.74 -3.38
C PRO A 555 7.08 -14.23 -2.51
N SER A 556 7.90 -13.30 -3.00
CA SER A 556 8.96 -12.63 -2.20
C SER A 556 8.44 -11.42 -1.40
N GLY A 557 7.16 -11.07 -1.55
CA GLY A 557 6.57 -9.87 -0.97
C GLY A 557 6.83 -8.59 -1.76
N MET A 558 7.37 -8.72 -2.98
CA MET A 558 7.65 -7.60 -3.88
C MET A 558 6.34 -7.04 -4.47
N ALA A 559 6.12 -5.75 -4.29
CA ALA A 559 5.01 -5.04 -4.95
C ALA A 559 5.44 -4.57 -6.35
N SER A 560 4.63 -4.86 -7.37
CA SER A 560 4.91 -4.41 -8.74
C SER A 560 4.67 -2.92 -8.90
N LYS A 561 5.68 -2.17 -9.36
CA LYS A 561 5.56 -0.74 -9.74
C LYS A 561 4.75 -0.55 -11.04
N GLU A 562 4.51 -1.59 -11.84
CA GLU A 562 3.85 -1.44 -13.13
C GLU A 562 2.34 -1.23 -12.96
N ARG A 563 1.90 0.03 -13.11
CA ARG A 563 0.48 0.37 -13.27
C ARG A 563 0.19 0.60 -14.75
N ARG A 564 -0.61 -0.27 -15.34
CA ARG A 564 -1.02 -0.16 -16.75
C ARG A 564 -2.39 0.50 -16.86
N LEU A 565 -2.42 1.68 -17.49
CA LEU A 565 -3.68 2.27 -17.91
C LEU A 565 -4.23 1.50 -19.11
N LEU A 566 -5.54 1.27 -19.14
CA LEU A 566 -6.20 0.67 -20.31
C LEU A 566 -6.06 1.58 -21.53
N LYS A 567 -5.69 1.02 -22.68
CA LYS A 567 -5.52 1.76 -23.95
C LYS A 567 -6.47 1.23 -25.00
N GLU A 568 -6.92 2.10 -25.91
CA GLU A 568 -7.71 1.68 -27.06
C GLU A 568 -7.02 0.54 -27.82
N GLY A 569 -7.76 -0.55 -28.01
CA GLY A 569 -7.28 -1.76 -28.67
C GLY A 569 -6.72 -2.83 -27.72
N ASP A 570 -6.54 -2.55 -26.44
CA ASP A 570 -6.25 -3.59 -25.45
C ASP A 570 -7.41 -4.59 -25.38
N VAL A 571 -7.09 -5.84 -25.06
CA VAL A 571 -8.08 -6.90 -24.85
C VAL A 571 -8.08 -7.30 -23.39
N VAL A 572 -9.21 -7.11 -22.73
CA VAL A 572 -9.46 -7.54 -21.35
C VAL A 572 -10.27 -8.81 -21.37
N SER A 573 -9.70 -9.94 -20.91
CA SER A 573 -10.47 -11.16 -20.67
C SER A 573 -10.94 -11.16 -19.22
N ILE A 574 -12.25 -11.31 -19.01
CA ILE A 574 -12.88 -11.42 -17.70
C ILE A 574 -12.51 -12.77 -17.10
N ILE A 575 -12.12 -12.79 -15.84
CA ILE A 575 -11.78 -14.01 -15.10
C ILE A 575 -12.93 -14.34 -14.15
N TRP A 576 -13.37 -15.59 -14.19
CA TRP A 576 -14.32 -16.14 -13.25
C TRP A 576 -13.69 -17.19 -12.34
N LYS A 577 -14.07 -17.21 -11.09
CA LYS A 577 -13.79 -18.28 -10.14
C LYS A 577 -14.96 -19.27 -10.17
N VAL A 578 -14.70 -20.51 -10.57
CA VAL A 578 -15.70 -21.56 -10.76
C VAL A 578 -15.36 -22.77 -9.90
N ALA A 579 -16.34 -23.27 -9.16
CA ALA A 579 -16.27 -24.53 -8.43
C ALA A 579 -17.38 -25.49 -8.91
N SER A 580 -17.26 -26.78 -8.57
CA SER A 580 -18.31 -27.79 -8.80
C SER A 580 -19.26 -27.81 -7.61
N LEU A 581 -20.57 -27.85 -7.83
CA LEU A 581 -21.58 -27.99 -6.78
C LEU A 581 -21.52 -29.36 -6.07
N SER A 582 -21.07 -30.40 -6.77
CA SER A 582 -20.98 -31.77 -6.25
C SER A 582 -19.56 -32.26 -5.98
N GLY A 583 -18.56 -31.41 -6.25
CA GLY A 583 -17.13 -31.72 -6.18
C GLY A 583 -16.43 -31.20 -4.95
N ASP A 584 -15.11 -30.98 -5.06
CA ASP A 584 -14.31 -30.32 -4.06
C ASP A 584 -14.59 -28.81 -4.10
N ASP A 585 -14.59 -28.14 -2.95
CA ASP A 585 -14.85 -26.68 -2.80
C ASP A 585 -13.72 -25.81 -3.35
N GLU A 586 -12.86 -26.34 -4.24
CA GLU A 586 -11.75 -25.62 -4.84
C GLU A 586 -12.20 -24.79 -6.04
N PHE A 587 -12.11 -23.47 -5.93
CA PHE A 587 -12.35 -22.56 -7.04
C PHE A 587 -11.17 -22.55 -8.01
N LYS A 588 -11.49 -22.61 -9.31
CA LYS A 588 -10.53 -22.49 -10.41
C LYS A 588 -10.83 -21.26 -11.24
N MET A 589 -9.77 -20.56 -11.64
CA MET A 589 -9.90 -19.41 -12.51
C MET A 589 -10.08 -19.81 -13.97
N TYR A 590 -11.05 -19.20 -14.63
CA TYR A 590 -11.34 -19.38 -16.05
C TYR A 590 -11.46 -18.02 -16.72
N ALA A 591 -10.72 -17.81 -17.80
CA ALA A 591 -10.96 -16.68 -18.69
C ALA A 591 -12.24 -16.94 -19.52
N ALA A 592 -13.11 -15.95 -19.54
CA ALA A 592 -14.38 -15.99 -20.26
C ALA A 592 -14.46 -14.86 -21.30
N ASP A 593 -15.49 -14.04 -21.25
CA ASP A 593 -15.75 -12.98 -22.22
C ASP A 593 -14.57 -12.01 -22.38
N GLU A 594 -14.31 -11.60 -23.62
CA GLU A 594 -13.30 -10.63 -23.98
C GLU A 594 -13.95 -9.27 -24.29
N VAL A 595 -13.41 -8.23 -23.68
CA VAL A 595 -13.77 -6.84 -23.94
C VAL A 595 -12.59 -6.16 -24.63
N THR A 596 -12.84 -5.61 -25.83
CA THR A 596 -11.84 -4.77 -26.49
C THR A 596 -12.00 -3.33 -26.02
N VAL A 597 -10.96 -2.78 -25.41
CA VAL A 597 -10.95 -1.42 -24.87
C VAL A 597 -11.13 -0.39 -26.00
N THR A 598 -12.03 0.53 -25.79
CA THR A 598 -12.35 1.67 -26.67
C THR A 598 -12.33 2.96 -25.86
N ALA A 599 -12.48 4.11 -26.51
CA ALA A 599 -12.62 5.40 -25.81
C ALA A 599 -13.90 5.50 -24.93
N ASP A 600 -14.88 4.62 -25.18
CA ASP A 600 -16.14 4.59 -24.43
C ASP A 600 -16.17 3.47 -23.37
N THR A 601 -15.08 2.71 -23.21
CA THR A 601 -15.00 1.63 -22.21
C THR A 601 -15.12 2.22 -20.81
N ALA A 602 -16.05 1.67 -20.03
CA ALA A 602 -16.38 2.14 -18.70
C ALA A 602 -16.65 0.97 -17.73
N PHE A 603 -16.34 1.19 -16.48
CA PHE A 603 -16.80 0.35 -15.39
C PHE A 603 -18.10 0.92 -14.82
N GLY A 604 -18.97 0.07 -14.33
CA GLY A 604 -20.25 0.47 -13.77
C GLY A 604 -21.00 -0.70 -13.15
N GLU A 605 -22.27 -0.50 -12.82
CA GLU A 605 -23.15 -1.56 -12.35
C GLU A 605 -24.01 -2.09 -13.50
N ALA A 606 -24.26 -3.41 -13.49
CA ALA A 606 -25.22 -4.04 -14.37
C ALA A 606 -26.18 -4.95 -13.58
N PRO A 607 -27.44 -5.14 -14.05
CA PRO A 607 -28.33 -6.14 -13.50
C PRO A 607 -27.73 -7.54 -13.61
N LEU A 608 -28.05 -8.40 -12.65
CA LEU A 608 -27.68 -9.81 -12.71
C LEU A 608 -28.27 -10.50 -13.96
N PHE A 609 -27.61 -11.52 -14.48
CA PHE A 609 -28.14 -12.38 -15.53
C PHE A 609 -29.39 -13.12 -15.03
N ASP A 610 -30.27 -13.55 -15.95
CA ASP A 610 -31.36 -14.46 -15.59
C ASP A 610 -30.79 -15.80 -15.12
N GLY A 611 -31.28 -16.28 -13.96
CA GLY A 611 -30.82 -17.52 -13.37
C GLY A 611 -30.95 -17.60 -11.87
N THR A 612 -30.36 -18.64 -11.30
CA THR A 612 -30.35 -18.88 -9.86
C THR A 612 -29.06 -18.36 -9.23
N TYR A 613 -29.20 -17.65 -8.14
CA TYR A 613 -28.09 -17.13 -7.34
C TYR A 613 -28.13 -17.68 -5.94
N SER A 614 -26.96 -17.74 -5.33
CA SER A 614 -26.79 -18.07 -3.92
C SER A 614 -25.95 -17.00 -3.26
N MET A 615 -26.30 -16.59 -2.06
CA MET A 615 -25.57 -15.65 -1.23
C MET A 615 -25.27 -16.30 0.12
N VAL A 616 -24.06 -16.14 0.61
CA VAL A 616 -23.64 -16.48 1.96
C VAL A 616 -23.08 -15.25 2.65
N ILE A 617 -23.33 -15.11 3.95
CA ILE A 617 -22.70 -14.06 4.76
C ILE A 617 -21.34 -14.59 5.21
N GLU A 618 -20.30 -13.85 4.91
CA GLU A 618 -18.92 -14.14 5.28
C GLU A 618 -18.57 -13.44 6.59
N MET A 619 -18.03 -14.19 7.52
CA MET A 619 -17.57 -13.71 8.83
C MET A 619 -16.05 -13.85 8.92
N ARG A 620 -15.35 -12.85 9.46
CA ARG A 620 -13.90 -12.88 9.63
C ARG A 620 -13.51 -12.42 11.03
N ASP A 621 -12.58 -13.14 11.69
CA ASP A 621 -11.95 -12.69 12.94
C ASP A 621 -10.58 -12.03 12.69
N VAL A 622 -9.98 -11.50 13.76
CA VAL A 622 -8.66 -10.83 13.71
C VAL A 622 -7.48 -11.77 13.41
N ALA A 623 -7.68 -13.08 13.61
CA ALA A 623 -6.64 -14.08 13.30
C ALA A 623 -6.74 -14.59 11.85
N GLY A 624 -7.56 -13.94 11.01
CA GLY A 624 -7.74 -14.32 9.62
C GLY A 624 -8.57 -15.59 9.40
N ASN A 625 -9.27 -16.07 10.42
CA ASN A 625 -10.21 -17.18 10.24
C ASN A 625 -11.50 -16.69 9.57
N TYR A 626 -12.06 -17.54 8.72
CA TYR A 626 -13.32 -17.31 8.02
C TYR A 626 -14.36 -18.35 8.43
N ALA A 627 -15.61 -17.93 8.49
CA ALA A 627 -16.79 -18.79 8.59
C ALA A 627 -17.89 -18.23 7.67
N TYR A 628 -18.78 -19.09 7.24
CA TYR A 628 -19.87 -18.75 6.32
C TYR A 628 -21.21 -19.13 6.92
N SER A 629 -22.24 -18.32 6.68
CA SER A 629 -23.61 -18.68 7.03
C SER A 629 -24.13 -19.82 6.14
N ASP A 630 -25.29 -20.37 6.49
CA ASP A 630 -26.10 -21.08 5.51
C ASP A 630 -26.34 -20.21 4.27
N ALA A 631 -26.58 -20.86 3.13
CA ALA A 631 -26.83 -20.16 1.88
C ALA A 631 -28.31 -19.73 1.78
N VAL A 632 -28.55 -18.55 1.22
CA VAL A 632 -29.86 -18.13 0.75
C VAL A 632 -29.85 -18.06 -0.76
N SER A 633 -30.83 -18.70 -1.41
CA SER A 633 -30.95 -18.67 -2.88
C SER A 633 -32.08 -17.77 -3.33
N PHE A 634 -31.88 -17.12 -4.48
CA PHE A 634 -32.88 -16.29 -5.13
C PHE A 634 -32.79 -16.44 -6.66
N GLU A 635 -33.90 -16.12 -7.32
CA GLU A 635 -33.94 -16.10 -8.78
C GLU A 635 -33.87 -14.67 -9.30
N CYS A 636 -33.14 -14.47 -10.37
CA CYS A 636 -33.15 -13.25 -11.16
C CYS A 636 -33.85 -13.52 -12.51
N VAL A 637 -34.83 -12.70 -12.83
CA VAL A 637 -35.56 -12.78 -14.11
C VAL A 637 -35.76 -11.37 -14.67
N ASP A 638 -35.38 -11.15 -15.90
CA ASP A 638 -35.38 -9.82 -16.55
C ASP A 638 -34.61 -8.77 -15.73
N GLY A 639 -33.49 -9.18 -15.09
CA GLY A 639 -32.63 -8.33 -14.27
C GLY A 639 -33.25 -7.92 -12.93
N GLN A 640 -34.24 -8.65 -12.45
CA GLN A 640 -34.91 -8.38 -11.15
C GLN A 640 -34.90 -9.62 -10.26
N VAL A 641 -34.55 -9.44 -8.99
CA VAL A 641 -34.67 -10.48 -7.96
C VAL A 641 -36.14 -10.72 -7.67
N THR A 642 -36.60 -11.96 -7.87
CA THR A 642 -38.02 -12.32 -7.85
C THR A 642 -38.45 -13.11 -6.62
N SER A 643 -37.56 -13.90 -6.02
CA SER A 643 -37.87 -14.70 -4.82
C SER A 643 -36.60 -15.07 -4.06
N THR A 644 -36.75 -15.24 -2.76
CA THR A 644 -35.69 -15.71 -1.87
C THR A 644 -36.13 -17.04 -1.26
N THR A 645 -35.25 -18.04 -1.31
CA THR A 645 -35.47 -19.35 -0.72
C THR A 645 -34.35 -19.68 0.26
N ILE A 646 -34.69 -20.04 1.48
CA ILE A 646 -33.76 -20.61 2.43
C ILE A 646 -33.72 -22.12 2.17
N TYR A 647 -32.53 -22.69 2.03
CA TYR A 647 -32.40 -24.15 2.03
C TYR A 647 -32.49 -24.65 3.49
N GLU A 648 -33.57 -25.41 3.78
CA GLU A 648 -33.61 -26.22 5.00
C GLU A 648 -33.00 -27.59 4.67
N ASP A 649 -31.96 -28.01 5.39
CA ASP A 649 -31.37 -29.35 5.30
C ASP A 649 -32.38 -30.49 5.63
#